data_66597bea77bb92605fbc49ed7feedd04
#
_entry.id   66597bea77bb92605fbc49ed7feedd04
#
_cell.length_a   1.000
_cell.length_b   1.000
_cell.length_c   1.000
_cell.angle_alpha   90.00
_cell.angle_beta   90.00
_cell.angle_gamma   90.00
#
_symmetry.space_group_name_H-M   'P 1'
#
loop_
_entity.id
_entity.type
_entity.pdbx_description
1 polymer ?
#
loop_
_entity_poly.entity_id
_entity_poly.type
_entity_poly.pdbx_seq_one_letter_code
_entity_poly.pdbx_strand_id
1 'polypeptide(L)'
;MSKWKWRADDLDTIFKVINQGLMKKPYWVEYHDVYDDGTPVWNGEKSVFWNMLEQAYPEEWRQIMRRMMSKMEELGGLQKGTHQEKLMAFFDKYYFQVIGDFSSMLYNEDGKNYEQMKLAMLQGRYANDTDPLGQSLGNASSPERAWVKKRIQYMMSKYSFGDYDAQTADGSITVRTSAQADGSSNSIVLRLTPALKLYPTIGYGTTVIRGARTEAGEVCEITVDINGTSDQQLSIKSADWLLDIGDWSGYVINGALSIIGKRLKRLKLGDADSSNVKLLISSLTLGNTVSLTEIDVQNIATLGGSLDLRNNYRLRTFLGKGTKLTEAHFADGGALEKVEYPETASYIELKNLDNLTNDNCDIRDCKGNVMSYFVAGCDQLQPIKKLTEILDAQQGQPNHALRYVRCVGFNETFSDGTMFDKLVRLVDGTYQGIDAEGQYGNDQYPVLDGIINLTTGAYRDSYDALMVHYPKLKLNIAKWWIRFEDPEVKRICVENWDKDGDGELSTEEAATVSSIGTKLHNDNIVSLRDLRFFNHIITLGAAGSVIGGKNLAIVDVPESVTYLPRFSLGFDHSVIVIFHSVTPPSYNWSFSSSTYHYDRCTPAGCKFYVPDESVDEYIAAFTSGRYALTSGSIIHPMSEYQP
;
A
#
# COMPACT_ATOMS: atom_id res chain seq x y z
N MET A 1 -13.53 6.65 6.00
CA MET A 1 -14.26 6.06 7.15
C MET A 1 -13.71 6.66 8.43
N SER A 2 -14.57 7.13 9.35
CA SER A 2 -14.11 7.61 10.64
C SER A 2 -13.50 6.43 11.41
N LYS A 3 -12.23 6.55 11.83
CA LYS A 3 -11.58 5.53 12.68
C LYS A 3 -12.35 5.44 14.00
N TRP A 4 -12.84 4.27 14.32
CA TRP A 4 -13.45 4.02 15.63
C TRP A 4 -12.35 4.12 16.69
N LYS A 5 -12.54 5.03 17.65
CA LYS A 5 -11.68 5.14 18.82
C LYS A 5 -12.34 4.41 19.99
N TRP A 6 -11.65 3.45 20.54
CA TRP A 6 -12.08 2.77 21.75
C TRP A 6 -11.99 3.72 22.94
N ARG A 7 -13.02 3.78 23.73
CA ARG A 7 -12.99 4.33 25.08
C ARG A 7 -13.09 3.19 26.07
N ALA A 8 -12.16 3.13 26.99
CA ALA A 8 -12.28 2.25 28.15
C ALA A 8 -13.12 3.00 29.19
N ASP A 9 -14.40 2.69 29.27
CA ASP A 9 -15.32 3.40 30.16
C ASP A 9 -15.31 2.86 31.58
N ASP A 10 -14.72 1.69 31.82
CA ASP A 10 -14.72 1.03 33.14
C ASP A 10 -13.44 0.21 33.32
N LEU A 11 -12.38 0.92 33.75
CA LEU A 11 -11.04 0.32 33.86
C LEU A 11 -10.94 -0.74 34.96
N ASP A 12 -11.77 -0.71 35.97
CA ASP A 12 -11.79 -1.69 37.06
C ASP A 12 -12.29 -3.07 36.60
N THR A 13 -13.15 -3.10 35.60
CA THR A 13 -13.65 -4.36 35.04
C THR A 13 -12.79 -4.93 33.92
N ILE A 14 -11.95 -4.10 33.26
CA ILE A 14 -11.04 -4.57 32.17
C ILE A 14 -10.11 -5.70 32.65
N PHE A 15 -9.63 -5.59 33.89
CA PHE A 15 -8.75 -6.60 34.48
C PHE A 15 -9.50 -7.65 35.30
N LYS A 16 -10.82 -7.71 35.20
CA LYS A 16 -11.67 -8.61 35.99
C LYS A 16 -11.51 -8.42 37.51
N VAL A 17 -11.22 -7.21 37.92
CA VAL A 17 -11.18 -6.81 39.33
C VAL A 17 -12.51 -6.20 39.68
N ILE A 18 -13.19 -6.74 40.64
CA ILE A 18 -14.44 -6.17 41.15
C ILE A 18 -14.15 -4.97 42.08
N ASN A 19 -15.17 -4.17 42.41
CA ASN A 19 -15.07 -2.97 43.25
C ASN A 19 -14.37 -3.20 44.59
N GLN A 20 -14.31 -4.41 45.05
CA GLN A 20 -13.57 -4.81 46.27
C GLN A 20 -12.10 -5.13 46.03
N GLY A 21 -11.59 -4.91 44.80
CA GLY A 21 -10.23 -5.23 44.42
C GLY A 21 -9.94 -6.71 44.31
N LEU A 22 -10.96 -7.56 44.23
CA LEU A 22 -10.85 -9.00 44.11
C LEU A 22 -10.85 -9.43 42.64
N MET A 23 -10.02 -10.41 42.31
CA MET A 23 -10.06 -11.07 41.03
C MET A 23 -11.17 -12.12 41.04
N LYS A 24 -12.34 -11.76 40.52
CA LYS A 24 -13.52 -12.65 40.53
C LYS A 24 -13.43 -13.76 39.49
N LYS A 25 -12.75 -13.51 38.39
CA LYS A 25 -12.61 -14.49 37.32
C LYS A 25 -11.14 -14.85 37.03
N PRO A 26 -10.85 -16.11 36.74
CA PRO A 26 -9.52 -16.51 36.29
C PRO A 26 -9.10 -15.81 34.99
N TYR A 27 -7.80 -15.71 34.73
CA TYR A 27 -7.25 -15.07 33.53
C TYR A 27 -7.66 -15.75 32.20
N TRP A 28 -8.11 -17.01 32.23
CA TRP A 28 -8.55 -17.76 31.06
C TRP A 28 -10.05 -17.64 30.76
N VAL A 29 -10.82 -16.97 31.63
CA VAL A 29 -12.25 -16.77 31.42
C VAL A 29 -12.48 -15.70 30.37
N GLU A 30 -13.40 -15.98 29.45
CA GLU A 30 -13.77 -15.06 28.39
C GLU A 30 -14.92 -14.14 28.81
N TYR A 31 -15.14 -13.06 28.04
CA TYR A 31 -16.17 -12.07 28.35
C TYR A 31 -17.60 -12.58 28.23
N HIS A 32 -17.84 -13.67 27.51
CA HIS A 32 -19.17 -14.26 27.32
C HIS A 32 -19.54 -15.31 28.34
N ASP A 33 -18.73 -15.45 29.38
CA ASP A 33 -19.03 -16.40 30.44
C ASP A 33 -20.12 -15.89 31.40
N VAL A 34 -20.71 -16.79 32.14
CA VAL A 34 -21.67 -16.50 33.21
C VAL A 34 -20.96 -16.49 34.56
N TYR A 35 -21.56 -15.82 35.53
CA TYR A 35 -21.17 -15.97 36.94
C TYR A 35 -21.50 -17.39 37.42
N ASP A 36 -20.95 -17.78 38.58
CA ASP A 36 -21.16 -19.10 39.16
C ASP A 36 -22.64 -19.40 39.48
N ASP A 37 -23.46 -18.36 39.65
CA ASP A 37 -24.91 -18.46 39.83
C ASP A 37 -25.69 -18.55 38.51
N GLY A 38 -25.00 -18.62 37.37
CA GLY A 38 -25.61 -18.68 36.04
C GLY A 38 -26.03 -17.33 35.47
N THR A 39 -25.84 -16.22 36.20
CA THR A 39 -26.12 -14.89 35.67
C THR A 39 -25.06 -14.45 34.68
N PRO A 40 -25.44 -13.82 33.56
CA PRO A 40 -24.49 -13.31 32.61
C PRO A 40 -23.61 -12.21 33.22
N VAL A 41 -22.32 -12.25 32.93
CA VAL A 41 -21.40 -11.12 33.23
C VAL A 41 -21.81 -9.93 32.36
N TRP A 42 -22.09 -8.78 32.93
CA TRP A 42 -22.71 -7.67 32.20
C TRP A 42 -21.83 -7.02 31.12
N ASN A 43 -20.53 -7.20 31.21
CA ASN A 43 -19.55 -6.62 30.30
C ASN A 43 -19.41 -7.38 28.99
N GLY A 44 -20.18 -7.08 28.01
CA GLY A 44 -19.95 -7.51 26.64
C GLY A 44 -20.04 -9.02 26.38
N GLU A 45 -20.33 -9.80 27.40
CA GLU A 45 -20.46 -11.25 27.28
C GLU A 45 -21.50 -11.71 26.27
N LYS A 46 -22.48 -10.84 26.07
CA LYS A 46 -23.54 -11.03 25.06
C LYS A 46 -23.56 -9.92 24.04
N SER A 47 -22.46 -9.25 23.83
CA SER A 47 -22.38 -8.37 22.70
C SER A 47 -22.45 -9.19 21.43
N VAL A 48 -23.65 -9.40 20.95
CA VAL A 48 -23.94 -10.00 19.65
C VAL A 48 -23.06 -9.35 18.58
N PHE A 49 -22.84 -8.05 18.71
CA PHE A 49 -21.99 -7.29 17.82
C PHE A 49 -20.53 -7.78 17.82
N TRP A 50 -19.91 -8.00 18.98
CA TRP A 50 -18.53 -8.49 19.05
C TRP A 50 -18.37 -9.90 18.55
N ASN A 51 -19.30 -10.78 18.93
CA ASN A 51 -19.32 -12.16 18.44
C ASN A 51 -19.54 -12.22 16.93
N MET A 52 -20.40 -11.36 16.39
CA MET A 52 -20.60 -11.27 14.94
C MET A 52 -19.36 -10.74 14.23
N LEU A 53 -18.65 -9.76 14.79
CA LEU A 53 -17.40 -9.27 14.23
C LEU A 53 -16.32 -10.34 14.23
N GLU A 54 -16.14 -11.07 15.33
CA GLU A 54 -15.16 -12.15 15.41
C GLU A 54 -15.47 -13.28 14.42
N GLN A 55 -16.74 -13.61 14.23
CA GLN A 55 -17.18 -14.63 13.29
C GLN A 55 -17.10 -14.19 11.83
N ALA A 56 -17.49 -12.96 11.56
CA ALA A 56 -17.51 -12.42 10.19
C ALA A 56 -16.12 -12.00 9.67
N TYR A 57 -15.23 -11.59 10.58
CA TYR A 57 -13.92 -11.04 10.26
C TYR A 57 -12.84 -11.62 11.18
N PRO A 58 -12.60 -12.95 11.16
CA PRO A 58 -11.72 -13.61 12.14
C PRO A 58 -10.26 -13.17 12.01
N GLU A 59 -9.77 -12.84 10.81
CA GLU A 59 -8.39 -12.40 10.61
C GLU A 59 -8.18 -10.96 11.07
N GLU A 60 -9.09 -10.06 10.74
CA GLU A 60 -9.06 -8.66 11.18
C GLU A 60 -9.20 -8.57 12.71
N TRP A 61 -10.07 -9.40 13.29
CA TRP A 61 -10.22 -9.52 14.74
C TRP A 61 -8.92 -9.99 15.40
N ARG A 62 -8.30 -11.02 14.83
CA ARG A 62 -7.01 -11.53 15.28
C ARG A 62 -5.92 -10.45 15.24
N GLN A 63 -5.88 -9.64 14.19
CA GLN A 63 -4.94 -8.54 14.06
C GLN A 63 -5.14 -7.45 15.10
N ILE A 64 -6.37 -7.05 15.37
CA ILE A 64 -6.70 -6.09 16.43
C ILE A 64 -6.18 -6.62 17.77
N MET A 65 -6.47 -7.89 18.08
CA MET A 65 -6.01 -8.50 19.32
C MET A 65 -4.49 -8.58 19.43
N ARG A 66 -3.81 -8.87 18.32
CA ARG A 66 -2.34 -8.84 18.25
C ARG A 66 -1.77 -7.47 18.57
N ARG A 67 -2.30 -6.41 17.93
CA ARG A 67 -1.88 -5.03 18.19
C ARG A 67 -2.08 -4.65 19.66
N MET A 68 -3.22 -5.01 20.22
CA MET A 68 -3.49 -4.77 21.66
C MET A 68 -2.48 -5.49 22.54
N MET A 69 -2.20 -6.78 22.28
CA MET A 69 -1.25 -7.56 23.06
C MET A 69 0.18 -7.04 22.91
N SER A 70 0.59 -6.64 21.72
CA SER A 70 1.90 -6.03 21.49
C SER A 70 2.08 -4.74 22.29
N LYS A 71 1.05 -3.89 22.35
CA LYS A 71 1.07 -2.68 23.19
C LYS A 71 1.11 -2.99 24.68
N MET A 72 0.38 -3.97 25.15
CA MET A 72 0.43 -4.40 26.55
C MET A 72 1.79 -4.98 26.92
N GLU A 73 2.42 -5.68 25.99
CA GLU A 73 3.78 -6.18 26.18
C GLU A 73 4.81 -5.04 26.23
N GLU A 74 4.69 -4.07 25.32
CA GLU A 74 5.53 -2.86 25.31
C GLU A 74 5.44 -2.11 26.65
N LEU A 75 4.25 -2.08 27.25
CA LEU A 75 4.03 -1.51 28.57
C LEU A 75 4.54 -2.41 29.72
N GLY A 76 5.03 -3.61 29.40
CA GLY A 76 5.72 -4.47 30.34
C GLY A 76 4.88 -5.48 31.10
N GLY A 77 3.69 -5.82 30.59
CA GLY A 77 2.76 -6.73 31.26
C GLY A 77 3.20 -8.20 31.38
N LEU A 78 4.28 -8.61 30.73
CA LEU A 78 4.64 -10.03 30.61
C LEU A 78 5.79 -10.48 31.50
N GLN A 79 6.58 -9.59 32.06
CA GLN A 79 7.78 -9.97 32.79
C GLN A 79 7.78 -9.47 34.24
N LYS A 80 8.35 -10.28 35.13
CA LYS A 80 8.66 -9.88 36.49
C LYS A 80 9.82 -8.89 36.48
N GLY A 81 9.77 -7.88 37.30
CA GLY A 81 10.82 -6.84 37.40
C GLY A 81 10.53 -5.64 36.49
N THR A 82 11.48 -5.24 35.68
CA THR A 82 11.43 -3.99 34.90
C THR A 82 10.15 -3.76 34.09
N HIS A 83 9.49 -4.80 33.62
CA HIS A 83 8.27 -4.68 32.86
C HIS A 83 7.04 -4.44 33.75
N GLN A 84 7.00 -5.06 34.90
CA GLN A 84 5.97 -4.82 35.89
C GLN A 84 6.07 -3.40 36.45
N GLU A 85 7.31 -2.93 36.65
CA GLU A 85 7.58 -1.55 37.06
C GLU A 85 7.15 -0.53 36.00
N LYS A 86 7.38 -0.80 34.73
CA LYS A 86 6.92 0.07 33.64
C LYS A 86 5.39 0.15 33.54
N LEU A 87 4.70 -0.99 33.70
CA LEU A 87 3.24 -1.01 33.73
C LEU A 87 2.70 -0.26 34.94
N MET A 88 3.33 -0.42 36.09
CA MET A 88 3.00 0.33 37.30
C MET A 88 3.24 1.82 37.12
N ALA A 89 4.37 2.22 36.56
CA ALA A 89 4.67 3.61 36.25
C ALA A 89 3.67 4.22 35.23
N PHE A 90 3.21 3.43 34.29
CA PHE A 90 2.15 3.85 33.35
C PHE A 90 0.82 4.10 34.10
N PHE A 91 0.40 3.19 34.96
CA PHE A 91 -0.78 3.39 35.81
C PHE A 91 -0.62 4.60 36.71
N ASP A 92 0.51 4.76 37.38
CA ASP A 92 0.78 5.93 38.22
C ASP A 92 0.68 7.24 37.45
N LYS A 93 1.29 7.28 36.28
CA LYS A 93 1.28 8.49 35.45
C LYS A 93 -0.10 8.87 34.95
N TYR A 94 -0.88 7.93 34.42
CA TYR A 94 -2.14 8.25 33.75
C TYR A 94 -3.33 8.21 34.70
N TYR A 95 -3.30 7.37 35.73
CA TYR A 95 -4.35 7.31 36.72
C TYR A 95 -4.53 8.64 37.45
N PHE A 96 -3.44 9.22 37.95
CA PHE A 96 -3.45 10.50 38.60
C PHE A 96 -3.76 11.68 37.67
N GLN A 97 -3.40 11.59 36.41
CA GLN A 97 -3.75 12.60 35.40
C GLN A 97 -5.24 12.60 35.05
N VAL A 98 -5.88 11.45 35.09
CA VAL A 98 -7.31 11.30 34.73
C VAL A 98 -8.22 11.51 35.92
N ILE A 99 -7.82 11.09 37.12
CA ILE A 99 -8.66 11.08 38.31
C ILE A 99 -8.40 12.29 39.22
N GLY A 100 -7.27 12.98 39.04
CA GLY A 100 -6.94 14.21 39.81
C GLY A 100 -6.94 13.99 41.31
N ASP A 101 -7.41 14.98 42.08
CA ASP A 101 -7.45 14.97 43.55
C ASP A 101 -8.55 14.06 44.15
N PHE A 102 -9.11 13.14 43.39
CA PHE A 102 -10.06 12.15 43.91
C PHE A 102 -9.39 11.07 44.77
N SER A 103 -8.30 11.39 45.45
CA SER A 103 -7.63 10.46 46.38
C SER A 103 -8.57 9.86 47.42
N SER A 104 -9.62 10.59 47.79
CA SER A 104 -10.66 10.08 48.70
C SER A 104 -11.58 9.04 48.07
N MET A 105 -11.73 9.03 46.77
CA MET A 105 -12.50 8.01 46.04
C MET A 105 -11.71 6.74 45.71
N LEU A 106 -10.42 6.71 45.98
CA LEU A 106 -9.57 5.53 45.81
C LEU A 106 -9.74 4.49 46.92
N TYR A 107 -10.54 4.77 47.92
CA TYR A 107 -10.97 3.78 48.88
C TYR A 107 -12.28 3.17 48.38
N ASN A 108 -12.30 1.88 48.18
CA ASN A 108 -13.53 1.16 48.01
C ASN A 108 -14.25 0.95 49.35
N GLU A 109 -15.45 0.42 49.32
CA GLU A 109 -16.26 0.13 50.49
C GLU A 109 -15.56 -0.76 51.53
N ASP A 110 -14.56 -1.53 51.10
CA ASP A 110 -13.74 -2.39 51.97
C ASP A 110 -12.49 -1.70 52.54
N GLY A 111 -12.33 -0.43 52.31
CA GLY A 111 -11.22 0.37 52.83
C GLY A 111 -9.85 0.11 52.17
N LYS A 112 -9.85 -0.49 50.99
CA LYS A 112 -8.61 -0.76 50.25
C LYS A 112 -8.17 0.47 49.47
N ASN A 113 -6.89 0.80 49.64
CA ASN A 113 -6.30 1.94 48.95
C ASN A 113 -5.81 1.60 47.54
N TYR A 114 -5.45 2.62 46.80
CA TYR A 114 -4.94 2.51 45.44
C TYR A 114 -3.79 1.52 45.31
N GLU A 115 -2.81 1.52 46.22
CA GLU A 115 -1.67 0.61 46.16
C GLU A 115 -2.08 -0.87 46.29
N GLN A 116 -3.05 -1.15 47.12
CA GLN A 116 -3.59 -2.50 47.29
C GLN A 116 -4.38 -2.94 46.06
N MET A 117 -5.16 -2.04 45.46
CA MET A 117 -5.88 -2.31 44.22
C MET A 117 -4.89 -2.53 43.06
N LYS A 118 -3.88 -1.71 42.94
CA LYS A 118 -2.81 -1.86 41.93
C LYS A 118 -2.09 -3.19 42.06
N LEU A 119 -1.75 -3.60 43.27
CA LEU A 119 -1.15 -4.89 43.56
C LEU A 119 -2.10 -6.04 43.18
N ALA A 120 -3.37 -5.95 43.49
CA ALA A 120 -4.37 -6.95 43.10
C ALA A 120 -4.47 -7.07 41.57
N MET A 121 -4.47 -5.98 40.85
CA MET A 121 -4.51 -5.97 39.37
C MET A 121 -3.27 -6.61 38.76
N LEU A 122 -2.09 -6.28 39.27
CA LEU A 122 -0.83 -6.71 38.69
C LEU A 122 -0.38 -8.09 39.17
N GLN A 123 -0.67 -8.44 40.41
CA GLN A 123 -0.22 -9.67 41.04
C GLN A 123 -1.37 -10.66 41.30
N GLY A 124 -2.61 -10.23 41.12
CA GLY A 124 -3.80 -11.06 41.38
C GLY A 124 -4.03 -11.30 42.88
N ARG A 125 -3.63 -10.34 43.74
CA ARG A 125 -3.78 -10.47 45.18
C ARG A 125 -3.91 -9.11 45.87
N TYR A 126 -4.38 -9.13 47.11
CA TYR A 126 -4.19 -8.03 48.04
C TYR A 126 -2.79 -8.04 48.67
N ALA A 127 -2.32 -6.88 49.04
CA ALA A 127 -1.01 -6.74 49.68
C ALA A 127 -0.91 -7.46 51.03
N ASN A 128 -2.02 -7.67 51.70
CA ASN A 128 -2.11 -8.29 53.04
C ASN A 128 -2.57 -9.75 53.07
N ASP A 129 -2.64 -10.39 51.93
CA ASP A 129 -3.07 -11.80 51.79
C ASP A 129 -4.48 -12.12 52.32
N THR A 130 -5.26 -11.15 52.70
CA THR A 130 -6.63 -11.35 53.20
C THR A 130 -7.65 -11.27 52.07
N ASP A 131 -7.46 -12.03 51.05
CA ASP A 131 -8.42 -12.16 49.98
C ASP A 131 -9.66 -12.91 50.53
N PRO A 132 -10.86 -12.28 50.52
CA PRO A 132 -12.09 -12.99 50.93
C PRO A 132 -12.44 -14.19 50.01
N LEU A 133 -11.87 -14.22 48.80
CA LEU A 133 -11.93 -15.35 47.90
C LEU A 133 -10.67 -16.24 47.97
N GLY A 134 -9.88 -16.10 49.02
CA GLY A 134 -8.54 -16.66 49.21
C GLY A 134 -8.34 -18.11 48.81
N GLN A 135 -9.39 -18.84 48.68
CA GLN A 135 -9.37 -20.21 48.20
C GLN A 135 -9.22 -20.33 46.67
N SER A 136 -9.72 -19.36 45.93
CA SER A 136 -9.66 -19.39 44.46
C SER A 136 -8.35 -18.85 43.89
N LEU A 137 -7.69 -17.99 44.63
CA LEU A 137 -6.42 -17.36 44.20
C LEU A 137 -5.19 -18.08 44.77
N GLY A 138 -5.37 -19.00 45.76
CA GLY A 138 -4.33 -19.75 46.45
C GLY A 138 -3.29 -18.84 47.08
N ASN A 139 -2.08 -19.35 47.36
CA ASN A 139 -1.06 -18.60 48.08
C ASN A 139 -0.64 -17.34 47.34
N ALA A 140 -0.95 -16.21 47.93
CA ALA A 140 -0.87 -14.87 47.36
C ALA A 140 0.55 -14.43 46.98
N SER A 141 1.57 -15.12 47.48
CA SER A 141 2.98 -14.79 47.21
C SER A 141 3.50 -15.30 45.85
N SER A 142 2.74 -16.10 45.11
CA SER A 142 3.24 -16.67 43.87
C SER A 142 3.21 -15.66 42.71
N PRO A 143 4.33 -15.32 42.11
CA PRO A 143 4.41 -14.50 40.91
C PRO A 143 3.62 -15.08 39.71
N GLU A 144 3.33 -16.36 39.75
CA GLU A 144 2.56 -17.08 38.72
C GLU A 144 1.10 -16.65 38.66
N ARG A 145 0.64 -15.86 39.64
CA ARG A 145 -0.73 -15.39 39.76
C ARG A 145 -0.99 -13.99 39.21
N ALA A 146 0.02 -13.32 38.70
CA ALA A 146 -0.18 -12.03 38.07
C ALA A 146 -1.22 -12.15 36.96
N TRP A 147 -2.43 -11.68 37.23
CA TRP A 147 -3.57 -11.82 36.31
C TRP A 147 -3.28 -11.23 34.95
N VAL A 148 -2.74 -10.01 34.90
CA VAL A 148 -2.38 -9.32 33.65
C VAL A 148 -1.42 -10.16 32.82
N LYS A 149 -0.36 -10.68 33.44
CA LYS A 149 0.61 -11.56 32.78
C LYS A 149 -0.04 -12.81 32.21
N LYS A 150 -0.84 -13.51 33.01
CA LYS A 150 -1.50 -14.74 32.60
C LYS A 150 -2.59 -14.50 31.56
N ARG A 151 -3.31 -13.38 31.66
CA ARG A 151 -4.31 -13.00 30.65
C ARG A 151 -3.66 -12.72 29.30
N ILE A 152 -2.57 -11.99 29.27
CA ILE A 152 -1.81 -11.76 28.05
C ILE A 152 -1.33 -13.08 27.44
N GLN A 153 -0.74 -13.96 28.25
CA GLN A 153 -0.30 -15.29 27.80
C GLN A 153 -1.44 -16.12 27.22
N TYR A 154 -2.59 -16.12 27.89
CA TYR A 154 -3.78 -16.80 27.41
C TYR A 154 -4.27 -16.24 26.07
N MET A 155 -4.36 -14.92 25.94
CA MET A 155 -4.82 -14.27 24.71
C MET A 155 -3.85 -14.54 23.56
N MET A 156 -2.56 -14.50 23.83
CA MET A 156 -1.55 -14.79 22.80
C MET A 156 -1.62 -16.24 22.34
N SER A 157 -1.83 -17.17 23.23
CA SER A 157 -2.06 -18.59 22.89
C SER A 157 -3.37 -18.77 22.11
N LYS A 158 -4.46 -18.18 22.59
CA LYS A 158 -5.79 -18.28 21.94
C LYS A 158 -5.76 -17.79 20.48
N TYR A 159 -5.07 -16.69 20.22
CA TYR A 159 -5.01 -16.10 18.89
C TYR A 159 -3.77 -16.53 18.10
N SER A 160 -3.05 -17.54 18.56
CA SER A 160 -1.85 -18.09 17.87
C SER A 160 -0.78 -17.04 17.55
N PHE A 161 -0.44 -16.18 18.52
CA PHE A 161 0.56 -15.13 18.37
C PHE A 161 2.00 -15.61 18.52
N GLY A 162 2.26 -16.87 18.42
CA GLY A 162 3.51 -17.52 18.72
C GLY A 162 3.55 -18.06 20.18
N ASP A 163 4.45 -18.98 20.42
CA ASP A 163 4.65 -19.58 21.75
C ASP A 163 5.17 -18.52 22.72
N TYR A 164 4.26 -17.99 23.51
CA TYR A 164 4.58 -17.11 24.64
C TYR A 164 4.79 -17.92 25.92
N ASP A 165 5.21 -19.15 25.78
CA ASP A 165 5.52 -19.96 26.95
C ASP A 165 6.89 -19.55 27.52
N ALA A 166 6.83 -18.89 28.67
CA ALA A 166 8.02 -18.52 29.40
C ALA A 166 8.83 -19.73 29.93
N GLN A 167 8.34 -20.92 29.74
CA GLN A 167 8.93 -22.17 30.23
C GLN A 167 9.54 -23.04 29.13
N THR A 168 9.24 -22.78 27.86
CA THR A 168 9.82 -23.55 26.77
C THR A 168 11.05 -22.88 26.20
N ALA A 169 12.08 -23.63 26.09
CA ALA A 169 13.37 -23.39 25.45
C ALA A 169 14.02 -22.01 25.68
N ASP A 170 15.15 -21.98 26.26
CA ASP A 170 15.99 -20.78 26.47
C ASP A 170 16.42 -20.05 25.19
N GLY A 171 15.83 -20.40 24.04
CA GLY A 171 16.22 -19.89 22.73
C GLY A 171 17.61 -20.34 22.32
N SER A 172 17.91 -20.22 21.05
CA SER A 172 19.25 -20.52 20.54
C SER A 172 19.54 -19.75 19.26
N ILE A 173 20.82 -19.41 19.07
CA ILE A 173 21.30 -18.89 17.78
C ILE A 173 22.30 -19.92 17.26
N THR A 174 22.05 -20.42 16.05
CA THR A 174 22.88 -21.47 15.46
C THR A 174 23.23 -21.16 14.02
N VAL A 175 24.46 -21.42 13.66
CA VAL A 175 24.93 -21.41 12.27
C VAL A 175 25.96 -22.54 12.09
N ARG A 176 25.85 -23.23 10.97
CA ARG A 176 26.91 -24.19 10.59
C ARG A 176 27.93 -23.42 9.76
N THR A 177 29.17 -23.44 10.24
CA THR A 177 30.25 -22.69 9.60
C THR A 177 31.53 -23.50 9.59
N SER A 178 32.39 -23.24 8.64
CA SER A 178 33.71 -23.82 8.53
C SER A 178 34.79 -22.74 8.47
N ALA A 179 36.03 -23.09 8.71
CA ALA A 179 37.16 -22.24 8.39
C ALA A 179 37.16 -21.88 6.91
N GLN A 180 37.86 -20.81 6.55
CA GLN A 180 38.00 -20.39 5.17
C GLN A 180 38.57 -21.52 4.28
N ALA A 181 38.25 -21.46 2.99
CA ALA A 181 38.67 -22.48 2.04
C ALA A 181 40.20 -22.65 1.94
N ASP A 182 40.96 -21.66 2.37
CA ASP A 182 42.42 -21.68 2.43
C ASP A 182 42.99 -22.32 3.74
N GLY A 183 42.09 -22.79 4.62
CA GLY A 183 42.47 -23.39 5.89
C GLY A 183 42.91 -22.39 6.97
N SER A 184 42.80 -21.08 6.73
CA SER A 184 43.12 -20.08 7.74
C SER A 184 42.12 -20.11 8.89
N SER A 185 42.58 -19.96 10.12
CA SER A 185 41.70 -19.77 11.28
C SER A 185 41.13 -18.34 11.28
N ASN A 186 39.88 -18.22 11.71
CA ASN A 186 39.21 -16.93 11.88
C ASN A 186 38.76 -16.80 13.32
N SER A 187 39.32 -15.83 14.04
CA SER A 187 38.91 -15.51 15.41
C SER A 187 37.85 -14.40 15.37
N ILE A 188 36.67 -14.67 15.90
CA ILE A 188 35.58 -13.70 16.02
C ILE A 188 35.36 -13.35 17.50
N VAL A 189 34.97 -12.11 17.76
CA VAL A 189 34.62 -11.64 19.10
C VAL A 189 33.12 -11.36 19.15
N LEU A 190 32.35 -12.31 19.65
CA LEU A 190 30.92 -12.17 19.83
C LEU A 190 30.63 -11.23 21.01
N ARG A 191 29.77 -10.25 20.77
CA ARG A 191 29.33 -9.25 21.75
C ARG A 191 27.88 -9.50 22.12
N LEU A 192 27.65 -10.07 23.30
CA LEU A 192 26.32 -10.48 23.74
C LEU A 192 25.86 -9.61 24.90
N THR A 193 24.66 -9.03 24.78
CA THR A 193 24.04 -8.20 25.80
C THR A 193 22.88 -8.94 26.44
N PRO A 194 23.01 -9.44 27.68
CA PRO A 194 21.93 -10.17 28.33
C PRO A 194 20.83 -9.23 28.88
N ALA A 195 19.60 -9.76 28.95
CA ALA A 195 18.44 -9.11 29.56
C ALA A 195 18.41 -9.25 31.09
N LEU A 196 19.17 -10.17 31.61
CA LEU A 196 19.30 -10.41 33.05
C LEU A 196 20.72 -10.92 33.34
N LYS A 197 21.09 -10.92 34.61
CA LYS A 197 22.42 -11.41 35.03
C LYS A 197 22.59 -12.90 34.71
N LEU A 198 23.48 -13.21 33.79
CA LEU A 198 23.77 -14.57 33.35
C LEU A 198 25.21 -14.74 32.89
N TYR A 199 25.59 -15.97 32.58
CA TYR A 199 26.85 -16.32 31.93
C TYR A 199 26.56 -16.69 30.46
N PRO A 200 26.78 -15.80 29.50
CA PRO A 200 26.59 -16.16 28.09
C PRO A 200 27.45 -17.38 27.74
N THR A 201 26.85 -18.33 27.03
CA THR A 201 27.54 -19.61 26.73
C THR A 201 27.44 -19.88 25.23
N ILE A 202 28.58 -20.20 24.64
CA ILE A 202 28.74 -20.49 23.22
C ILE A 202 29.26 -21.91 23.06
N GLY A 203 28.68 -22.64 22.11
CA GLY A 203 29.23 -23.92 21.66
C GLY A 203 29.81 -23.75 20.26
N TYR A 204 31.01 -24.31 20.02
CA TYR A 204 31.55 -24.45 18.67
C TYR A 204 32.08 -25.89 18.49
N GLY A 205 31.45 -26.65 17.64
CA GLY A 205 31.67 -28.09 17.54
C GLY A 205 31.44 -28.78 18.89
N THR A 206 32.46 -29.40 19.43
CA THR A 206 32.43 -30.04 20.76
C THR A 206 32.90 -29.11 21.90
N THR A 207 33.39 -27.92 21.58
CA THR A 207 33.92 -26.97 22.56
C THR A 207 32.81 -26.09 23.10
N VAL A 208 32.79 -25.90 24.43
CA VAL A 208 31.87 -24.99 25.12
C VAL A 208 32.68 -23.87 25.76
N ILE A 209 32.36 -22.64 25.38
CA ILE A 209 33.01 -21.43 25.90
C ILE A 209 31.98 -20.69 26.75
N ARG A 210 32.31 -20.46 28.01
CA ARG A 210 31.50 -19.70 28.96
C ARG A 210 32.10 -18.33 29.16
N GLY A 211 31.30 -17.31 28.85
CA GLY A 211 31.67 -15.91 29.08
C GLY A 211 31.69 -15.54 30.56
N ALA A 212 32.13 -14.35 30.87
CA ALA A 212 32.07 -13.78 32.20
C ALA A 212 30.63 -13.65 32.69
N ARG A 213 30.45 -13.59 34.01
CA ARG A 213 29.13 -13.24 34.59
C ARG A 213 28.81 -11.79 34.28
N THR A 214 27.79 -11.57 33.51
CA THR A 214 27.46 -10.27 32.96
C THR A 214 26.14 -9.80 33.52
N GLU A 215 26.05 -8.55 33.94
CA GLU A 215 24.82 -7.92 34.42
C GLU A 215 23.85 -7.60 33.25
N ALA A 216 22.59 -7.39 33.57
CA ALA A 216 21.58 -7.02 32.60
C ALA A 216 21.94 -5.72 31.86
N GLY A 217 21.94 -5.75 30.53
CA GLY A 217 22.27 -4.60 29.70
C GLY A 217 23.75 -4.31 29.47
N GLU A 218 24.64 -5.04 30.12
CA GLU A 218 26.10 -4.95 29.87
C GLU A 218 26.53 -5.88 28.74
N VAL A 219 27.63 -5.55 28.07
CA VAL A 219 28.17 -6.36 26.96
C VAL A 219 29.17 -7.38 27.48
N CYS A 220 28.94 -8.64 27.13
CA CYS A 220 29.92 -9.72 27.33
C CYS A 220 30.64 -10.00 26.01
N GLU A 221 31.94 -9.87 25.98
CA GLU A 221 32.77 -10.26 24.84
C GLU A 221 33.28 -11.70 25.00
N ILE A 222 33.09 -12.53 23.98
CA ILE A 222 33.52 -13.90 23.94
C ILE A 222 34.24 -14.17 22.63
N THR A 223 35.52 -14.52 22.71
CA THR A 223 36.32 -14.90 21.55
C THR A 223 36.04 -16.35 21.17
N VAL A 224 35.79 -16.60 19.90
CA VAL A 224 35.58 -17.93 19.32
C VAL A 224 36.53 -18.10 18.14
N ASP A 225 37.39 -19.09 18.20
CA ASP A 225 38.26 -19.43 17.08
C ASP A 225 37.54 -20.40 16.12
N ILE A 226 37.12 -19.89 14.98
CA ILE A 226 36.54 -20.69 13.90
C ILE A 226 37.70 -21.34 13.15
N ASN A 227 37.98 -22.59 13.46
CA ASN A 227 39.06 -23.34 12.87
C ASN A 227 38.60 -24.72 12.39
N GLY A 228 39.37 -25.30 11.49
CA GLY A 228 39.04 -26.59 10.88
C GLY A 228 38.42 -26.52 9.50
N THR A 229 38.56 -27.59 8.77
CA THR A 229 38.07 -27.72 7.39
C THR A 229 36.68 -28.33 7.30
N SER A 230 36.16 -28.84 8.43
CA SER A 230 34.83 -29.45 8.49
C SER A 230 33.81 -28.46 9.03
N ASP A 231 32.59 -28.56 8.50
CA ASP A 231 31.44 -27.77 8.88
C ASP A 231 31.09 -28.02 10.36
N GLN A 232 31.25 -27.01 11.20
CA GLN A 232 31.01 -27.06 12.65
C GLN A 232 29.78 -26.21 12.99
N GLN A 233 29.05 -26.60 14.01
CA GLN A 233 27.97 -25.78 14.52
C GLN A 233 28.51 -24.76 15.54
N LEU A 234 28.33 -23.48 15.21
CA LEU A 234 28.39 -22.39 16.18
C LEU A 234 27.00 -22.22 16.80
N SER A 235 26.92 -22.22 18.12
CA SER A 235 25.66 -22.05 18.84
C SER A 235 25.80 -21.08 20.01
N ILE A 236 24.86 -20.14 20.13
CA ILE A 236 24.70 -19.29 21.30
C ILE A 236 23.50 -19.82 22.06
N LYS A 237 23.68 -20.23 23.29
CA LYS A 237 22.61 -20.75 24.14
C LYS A 237 21.93 -19.63 24.92
N SER A 238 20.71 -19.90 25.39
CA SER A 238 19.93 -18.95 26.19
C SER A 238 19.66 -17.64 25.47
N ALA A 239 19.47 -17.70 24.15
CA ALA A 239 19.26 -16.53 23.31
C ALA A 239 17.95 -15.78 23.62
N ASP A 240 16.99 -16.44 24.25
CA ASP A 240 15.78 -15.80 24.79
C ASP A 240 16.08 -14.73 25.85
N TRP A 241 17.24 -14.80 26.47
CA TRP A 241 17.70 -13.88 27.51
C TRP A 241 18.68 -12.83 27.00
N LEU A 242 18.89 -12.75 25.69
CA LEU A 242 19.73 -11.73 25.06
C LEU A 242 18.87 -10.60 24.52
N LEU A 243 19.34 -9.36 24.72
CA LEU A 243 18.76 -8.14 24.14
C LEU A 243 19.40 -7.82 22.79
N ASP A 244 20.70 -8.11 22.65
CA ASP A 244 21.49 -7.82 21.47
C ASP A 244 22.60 -8.86 21.32
N ILE A 245 23.01 -9.13 20.10
CA ILE A 245 24.10 -10.05 19.77
C ILE A 245 25.31 -9.37 19.14
N GLY A 246 25.26 -8.02 19.07
CA GLY A 246 26.27 -7.21 18.45
C GLY A 246 26.18 -7.13 16.94
N ASP A 247 27.22 -6.59 16.34
CA ASP A 247 27.37 -6.45 14.89
C ASP A 247 28.12 -7.65 14.32
N TRP A 248 27.48 -8.37 13.40
CA TRP A 248 28.03 -9.56 12.75
C TRP A 248 28.54 -9.29 11.34
N SER A 249 28.35 -8.09 10.80
CA SER A 249 28.69 -7.75 9.42
C SER A 249 30.13 -8.10 9.06
N GLY A 250 31.05 -7.82 9.95
CA GLY A 250 32.49 -8.07 9.78
C GLY A 250 32.98 -9.50 10.04
N TYR A 251 32.07 -10.42 10.45
CA TYR A 251 32.47 -11.79 10.75
C TYR A 251 32.53 -12.65 9.49
N VAL A 252 33.64 -13.40 9.36
CA VAL A 252 33.77 -14.37 8.25
C VAL A 252 33.11 -15.68 8.69
N ILE A 253 31.78 -15.72 8.56
CA ILE A 253 30.91 -16.85 8.88
C ILE A 253 30.06 -17.16 7.65
N ASN A 254 29.90 -18.43 7.32
CA ASN A 254 29.08 -18.94 6.23
C ASN A 254 27.97 -19.86 6.75
N GLY A 255 27.09 -20.31 5.86
CA GLY A 255 26.07 -21.31 6.14
C GLY A 255 24.68 -20.73 6.47
N ALA A 256 23.81 -21.59 6.96
CA ALA A 256 22.45 -21.22 7.34
C ALA A 256 22.41 -20.72 8.80
N LEU A 257 21.94 -19.50 9.01
CA LEU A 257 21.79 -18.89 10.33
C LEU A 257 20.35 -19.07 10.82
N SER A 258 20.19 -19.66 11.99
CA SER A 258 18.89 -19.77 12.68
C SER A 258 18.95 -19.05 14.02
N ILE A 259 17.97 -18.20 14.26
CA ILE A 259 17.86 -17.38 15.47
C ILE A 259 16.51 -17.64 16.14
N ILE A 260 16.55 -18.11 17.37
CA ILE A 260 15.40 -18.25 18.25
C ILE A 260 15.71 -17.45 19.50
N GLY A 261 15.09 -16.27 19.66
CA GLY A 261 15.46 -15.38 20.77
C GLY A 261 14.44 -14.28 20.95
N LYS A 262 13.48 -14.47 21.85
CA LYS A 262 12.30 -13.61 21.97
C LYS A 262 12.54 -12.19 22.48
N ARG A 263 13.69 -11.94 23.13
CA ARG A 263 14.05 -10.61 23.67
C ARG A 263 14.97 -9.82 22.78
N LEU A 264 15.52 -10.42 21.73
CA LEU A 264 16.37 -9.72 20.79
C LEU A 264 15.63 -8.52 20.20
N LYS A 265 16.27 -7.36 20.24
CA LYS A 265 15.69 -6.11 19.74
C LYS A 265 16.25 -5.70 18.41
N ARG A 266 17.49 -6.07 18.11
CA ARG A 266 18.19 -5.71 16.89
C ARG A 266 18.96 -6.89 16.34
N LEU A 267 18.98 -7.02 15.02
CA LEU A 267 19.88 -7.87 14.28
C LEU A 267 20.69 -7.01 13.32
N LYS A 268 21.96 -6.80 13.63
CA LYS A 268 22.94 -6.13 12.79
C LYS A 268 23.83 -7.18 12.15
N LEU A 269 23.45 -7.66 10.98
CA LEU A 269 24.15 -8.69 10.21
C LEU A 269 24.83 -8.12 8.97
N GLY A 270 24.29 -7.04 8.40
CA GLY A 270 24.79 -6.34 7.24
C GLY A 270 25.32 -4.94 7.55
N ASP A 271 25.77 -4.24 6.55
CA ASP A 271 26.21 -2.85 6.62
C ASP A 271 25.92 -2.11 5.31
N ALA A 272 25.64 -0.81 5.38
CA ALA A 272 25.41 0.02 4.21
C ALA A 272 26.63 0.11 3.29
N ASP A 273 27.84 0.07 3.85
CA ASP A 273 29.08 -0.07 3.11
C ASP A 273 29.40 -1.55 2.91
N SER A 274 29.29 -2.02 1.68
CA SER A 274 29.55 -3.42 1.31
C SER A 274 30.97 -3.89 1.65
N SER A 275 31.93 -2.97 1.76
CA SER A 275 33.31 -3.30 2.13
C SER A 275 33.45 -3.79 3.58
N ASN A 276 32.50 -3.44 4.44
CA ASN A 276 32.45 -3.88 5.83
C ASN A 276 31.80 -5.26 5.97
N VAL A 277 31.06 -5.74 4.95
CA VAL A 277 30.31 -6.98 5.03
C VAL A 277 31.17 -8.16 4.58
N LYS A 278 31.49 -9.01 5.54
CA LYS A 278 32.23 -10.27 5.32
C LYS A 278 31.38 -11.50 5.62
N LEU A 279 30.17 -11.30 6.14
CA LEU A 279 29.24 -12.37 6.46
C LEU A 279 28.70 -13.04 5.18
N LEU A 280 28.81 -14.36 5.11
CA LEU A 280 28.48 -15.17 3.93
C LEU A 280 27.35 -16.16 4.20
N ILE A 281 26.39 -15.80 5.06
CA ILE A 281 25.24 -16.67 5.32
C ILE A 281 24.38 -16.83 4.07
N SER A 282 23.91 -18.05 3.83
CA SER A 282 23.08 -18.39 2.67
C SER A 282 21.59 -18.29 2.95
N SER A 283 21.19 -18.41 4.21
CA SER A 283 19.79 -18.28 4.66
C SER A 283 19.72 -17.76 6.08
N LEU A 284 18.61 -17.11 6.40
CA LEU A 284 18.27 -16.61 7.73
C LEU A 284 16.89 -17.13 8.13
N THR A 285 16.82 -17.84 9.24
CA THR A 285 15.56 -18.31 9.82
C THR A 285 15.36 -17.66 11.18
N LEU A 286 14.22 -17.03 11.38
CA LEU A 286 13.84 -16.35 12.61
C LEU A 286 12.70 -17.11 13.29
N GLY A 287 12.94 -17.59 14.52
CA GLY A 287 11.93 -18.25 15.32
C GLY A 287 11.76 -17.52 16.67
N ASN A 288 10.51 -17.23 17.02
CA ASN A 288 10.17 -16.57 18.29
C ASN A 288 10.97 -15.27 18.56
N THR A 289 11.21 -14.47 17.52
CA THR A 289 11.99 -13.22 17.63
C THR A 289 11.06 -11.99 17.74
N VAL A 290 10.01 -12.12 18.52
CA VAL A 290 8.88 -11.16 18.61
C VAL A 290 9.23 -9.76 19.12
N SER A 291 10.40 -9.57 19.71
CA SER A 291 10.85 -8.26 20.22
C SER A 291 11.72 -7.48 19.24
N LEU A 292 12.04 -8.04 18.08
CA LEU A 292 12.86 -7.35 17.09
C LEU A 292 12.21 -6.06 16.61
N THR A 293 12.99 -5.00 16.65
CA THR A 293 12.63 -3.67 16.13
C THR A 293 13.42 -3.29 14.88
N GLU A 294 14.57 -3.93 14.67
CA GLU A 294 15.47 -3.63 13.56
C GLU A 294 16.14 -4.91 13.05
N ILE A 295 16.15 -5.06 11.73
CA ILE A 295 16.89 -6.10 11.01
C ILE A 295 17.68 -5.42 9.89
N ASP A 296 18.99 -5.50 9.95
CA ASP A 296 19.91 -5.05 8.93
C ASP A 296 20.66 -6.25 8.36
N VAL A 297 20.37 -6.57 7.11
CA VAL A 297 21.02 -7.63 6.33
C VAL A 297 21.66 -7.09 5.05
N GLN A 298 21.88 -5.77 4.99
CA GLN A 298 22.40 -5.11 3.80
C GLN A 298 23.71 -5.74 3.33
N ASN A 299 23.84 -5.86 2.02
CA ASN A 299 25.05 -6.29 1.34
C ASN A 299 25.55 -7.70 1.70
N ILE A 300 24.71 -8.55 2.33
CA ILE A 300 25.02 -9.97 2.46
C ILE A 300 24.70 -10.66 1.12
N ALA A 301 25.66 -10.62 0.19
CA ALA A 301 25.46 -11.05 -1.20
C ALA A 301 25.11 -12.54 -1.37
N THR A 302 25.28 -13.37 -0.36
CA THR A 302 24.96 -14.80 -0.37
C THR A 302 23.58 -15.10 0.23
N LEU A 303 22.97 -14.15 0.96
CA LEU A 303 21.68 -14.33 1.60
C LEU A 303 20.56 -14.25 0.56
N GLY A 304 19.90 -15.38 0.33
CA GLY A 304 18.80 -15.46 -0.65
C GLY A 304 17.56 -16.18 -0.12
N GLY A 305 16.58 -16.34 -1.01
CA GLY A 305 15.32 -16.98 -0.70
C GLY A 305 14.29 -16.07 -0.06
N SER A 306 13.41 -16.64 0.75
CA SER A 306 12.32 -15.94 1.44
C SER A 306 12.63 -15.75 2.92
N LEU A 307 12.28 -14.59 3.48
CA LEU A 307 12.41 -14.28 4.90
C LEU A 307 11.03 -14.04 5.51
N ASP A 308 10.66 -14.88 6.47
CA ASP A 308 9.38 -14.78 7.19
C ASP A 308 9.50 -13.90 8.43
N LEU A 309 8.87 -12.71 8.37
CA LEU A 309 8.81 -11.73 9.44
C LEU A 309 7.38 -11.51 9.96
N ARG A 310 6.45 -12.41 9.63
CA ARG A 310 5.02 -12.28 9.98
C ARG A 310 4.77 -12.29 11.49
N ASN A 311 5.66 -12.81 12.29
CA ASN A 311 5.58 -12.79 13.75
C ASN A 311 6.30 -11.60 14.40
N ASN A 312 6.96 -10.74 13.61
CA ASN A 312 7.74 -9.61 14.11
C ASN A 312 6.93 -8.31 14.11
N TYR A 313 5.85 -8.24 14.89
CA TYR A 313 4.95 -7.07 14.93
C TYR A 313 5.60 -5.77 15.38
N ARG A 314 6.72 -5.86 16.08
CA ARG A 314 7.48 -4.72 16.58
C ARG A 314 8.55 -4.22 15.64
N LEU A 315 8.76 -4.95 14.54
CA LEU A 315 9.75 -4.58 13.55
C LEU A 315 9.42 -3.21 12.96
N ARG A 316 10.34 -2.27 13.11
CA ARG A 316 10.23 -0.91 12.58
C ARG A 316 11.09 -0.71 11.34
N THR A 317 12.23 -1.37 11.30
CA THR A 317 13.20 -1.18 10.23
C THR A 317 13.66 -2.52 9.67
N PHE A 318 13.56 -2.67 8.36
CA PHE A 318 14.12 -3.78 7.60
C PHE A 318 14.99 -3.23 6.47
N LEU A 319 16.27 -3.57 6.47
CA LEU A 319 17.25 -3.16 5.48
C LEU A 319 17.77 -4.39 4.75
N GLY A 320 17.27 -4.63 3.53
CA GLY A 320 17.56 -5.82 2.73
C GLY A 320 18.40 -5.57 1.47
N LYS A 321 18.76 -4.32 1.18
CA LYS A 321 19.49 -3.93 -0.01
C LYS A 321 20.80 -4.72 -0.18
N GLY A 322 21.12 -5.14 -1.43
CA GLY A 322 22.35 -5.87 -1.74
C GLY A 322 22.35 -7.35 -1.35
N THR A 323 21.21 -7.89 -0.86
CA THR A 323 21.02 -9.34 -0.69
C THR A 323 20.44 -9.97 -1.97
N LYS A 324 20.25 -11.31 -1.93
CA LYS A 324 19.54 -12.08 -2.96
C LYS A 324 18.16 -12.57 -2.48
N LEU A 325 17.60 -11.91 -1.47
CA LEU A 325 16.25 -12.23 -1.03
C LEU A 325 15.25 -11.93 -2.15
N THR A 326 14.34 -12.86 -2.38
CA THR A 326 13.24 -12.70 -3.35
C THR A 326 11.95 -12.24 -2.67
N GLU A 327 11.82 -12.52 -1.38
CA GLU A 327 10.62 -12.26 -0.60
C GLU A 327 10.98 -11.88 0.84
N ALA A 328 10.25 -10.93 1.39
CA ALA A 328 10.22 -10.60 2.81
C ALA A 328 8.77 -10.43 3.24
N HIS A 329 8.29 -11.31 4.11
CA HIS A 329 6.89 -11.33 4.56
C HIS A 329 6.76 -10.65 5.91
N PHE A 330 6.15 -9.48 5.93
CA PHE A 330 5.98 -8.67 7.15
C PHE A 330 4.69 -9.00 7.88
N ALA A 331 4.67 -8.66 9.18
CA ALA A 331 3.50 -8.78 10.02
C ALA A 331 2.39 -7.85 9.53
N ASP A 332 1.21 -8.40 9.30
CA ASP A 332 0.01 -7.65 9.02
C ASP A 332 -0.37 -6.79 10.23
N GLY A 333 -0.46 -5.47 10.05
CA GLY A 333 -0.67 -4.54 11.15
C GLY A 333 0.52 -4.33 12.06
N GLY A 334 1.73 -4.66 11.60
CA GLY A 334 2.98 -4.46 12.33
C GLY A 334 3.40 -2.99 12.45
N ALA A 335 4.49 -2.76 13.18
CA ALA A 335 5.01 -1.43 13.47
C ALA A 335 6.02 -0.92 12.42
N LEU A 336 6.06 -1.50 11.22
CA LEU A 336 7.08 -1.20 10.21
C LEU A 336 7.03 0.29 9.81
N GLU A 337 8.18 0.95 9.91
CA GLU A 337 8.39 2.37 9.60
C GLU A 337 9.30 2.56 8.39
N LYS A 338 10.22 1.61 8.15
CA LYS A 338 11.17 1.67 7.05
C LYS A 338 11.44 0.29 6.47
N VAL A 339 11.44 0.20 5.15
CA VAL A 339 11.82 -1.00 4.40
C VAL A 339 12.68 -0.63 3.19
N GLU A 340 13.78 -1.37 3.01
CA GLU A 340 14.61 -1.33 1.82
C GLU A 340 14.66 -2.71 1.19
N TYR A 341 14.05 -2.86 0.02
CA TYR A 341 14.04 -4.13 -0.70
C TYR A 341 15.31 -4.33 -1.51
N PRO A 342 15.82 -5.57 -1.62
CA PRO A 342 16.93 -5.88 -2.53
C PRO A 342 16.47 -5.88 -3.99
N GLU A 343 17.42 -5.77 -4.92
CA GLU A 343 17.16 -5.81 -6.37
C GLU A 343 16.39 -7.07 -6.82
N THR A 344 16.66 -8.19 -6.17
CA THR A 344 16.04 -9.48 -6.48
C THR A 344 14.63 -9.67 -5.93
N ALA A 345 14.11 -8.72 -5.17
CA ALA A 345 12.77 -8.84 -4.61
C ALA A 345 11.70 -8.89 -5.71
N SER A 346 10.94 -9.96 -5.71
CA SER A 346 9.87 -10.22 -6.67
C SER A 346 8.48 -10.19 -6.05
N TYR A 347 8.41 -10.22 -4.73
CA TYR A 347 7.16 -10.24 -3.97
C TYR A 347 7.14 -9.10 -2.95
N ILE A 348 6.17 -8.20 -3.10
CA ILE A 348 5.93 -7.09 -2.18
C ILE A 348 4.51 -7.23 -1.64
N GLU A 349 4.40 -7.45 -0.33
CA GLU A 349 3.13 -7.50 0.38
C GLU A 349 3.20 -6.61 1.62
N LEU A 350 2.36 -5.57 1.64
CA LEU A 350 2.30 -4.58 2.71
C LEU A 350 0.85 -4.43 3.15
N LYS A 351 0.54 -4.86 4.37
CA LYS A 351 -0.83 -4.86 4.89
C LYS A 351 -0.92 -4.14 6.23
N ASN A 352 -1.82 -3.17 6.30
CA ASN A 352 -2.15 -2.45 7.54
C ASN A 352 -0.92 -1.86 8.27
N LEU A 353 0.03 -1.30 7.51
CA LEU A 353 1.28 -0.74 8.03
C LEU A 353 1.16 0.78 8.12
N ASP A 354 0.48 1.26 9.17
CA ASP A 354 0.10 2.67 9.34
C ASP A 354 1.29 3.61 9.53
N ASN A 355 2.46 3.09 9.92
CA ASN A 355 3.66 3.88 10.18
C ASN A 355 4.63 3.94 8.98
N LEU A 356 4.42 3.09 7.97
CA LEU A 356 5.28 3.04 6.80
C LEU A 356 4.90 4.14 5.81
N THR A 357 5.82 5.07 5.59
CA THR A 357 5.61 6.20 4.68
C THR A 357 6.09 5.87 3.27
N ASN A 358 5.65 6.67 2.31
CA ASN A 358 6.06 6.51 0.91
C ASN A 358 7.58 6.65 0.73
N ASP A 359 8.21 7.59 1.46
CA ASP A 359 9.65 7.86 1.36
C ASP A 359 10.50 6.76 2.03
N ASN A 360 9.93 6.10 3.03
CA ASN A 360 10.61 5.04 3.79
C ASN A 360 10.34 3.62 3.24
N CYS A 361 9.55 3.49 2.19
CA CYS A 361 9.31 2.25 1.47
C CYS A 361 10.12 2.23 0.16
N ASP A 362 11.37 1.76 0.25
CA ASP A 362 12.30 1.78 -0.88
C ASP A 362 12.19 0.52 -1.74
N ILE A 363 11.65 0.68 -2.95
CA ILE A 363 11.53 -0.35 -3.98
C ILE A 363 12.37 -0.03 -5.24
N ARG A 364 13.23 1.00 -5.18
CA ARG A 364 13.90 1.53 -6.38
C ARG A 364 14.69 0.50 -7.15
N ASP A 365 15.40 -0.36 -6.43
CA ASP A 365 16.30 -1.34 -7.05
C ASP A 365 15.54 -2.56 -7.61
N CYS A 366 14.37 -2.92 -7.04
CA CYS A 366 13.62 -4.11 -7.44
C CYS A 366 12.49 -3.89 -8.44
N LYS A 367 12.19 -2.66 -8.85
CA LYS A 367 11.04 -2.34 -9.72
C LYS A 367 10.94 -3.24 -10.96
N GLY A 368 12.08 -3.53 -11.61
CA GLY A 368 12.15 -4.38 -12.79
C GLY A 368 11.85 -5.86 -12.55
N ASN A 369 11.89 -6.31 -11.30
CA ASN A 369 11.79 -7.73 -10.92
C ASN A 369 10.50 -8.06 -10.15
N VAL A 370 9.68 -7.08 -9.80
CA VAL A 370 8.45 -7.29 -9.02
C VAL A 370 7.44 -8.10 -9.81
N MET A 371 7.07 -9.26 -9.29
CA MET A 371 6.04 -10.15 -9.84
C MET A 371 4.69 -9.98 -9.14
N SER A 372 4.73 -9.72 -7.84
CA SER A 372 3.55 -9.56 -7.01
C SER A 372 3.64 -8.25 -6.23
N TYR A 373 2.60 -7.42 -6.31
CA TYR A 373 2.51 -6.14 -5.65
C TYR A 373 1.17 -6.00 -4.93
N PHE A 374 1.17 -6.22 -3.61
CA PHE A 374 0.00 -6.19 -2.76
C PHE A 374 0.16 -5.13 -1.69
N VAL A 375 -0.68 -4.12 -1.72
CA VAL A 375 -0.72 -3.06 -0.70
C VAL A 375 -2.16 -2.83 -0.29
N ALA A 376 -2.45 -2.98 1.00
CA ALA A 376 -3.77 -2.79 1.55
C ALA A 376 -3.73 -2.16 2.94
N GLY A 377 -4.56 -1.15 3.18
CA GLY A 377 -4.70 -0.52 4.50
C GLY A 377 -3.44 0.19 4.99
N CYS A 378 -2.60 0.70 4.11
CA CYS A 378 -1.38 1.44 4.44
C CYS A 378 -1.61 2.93 4.17
N ASP A 379 -2.15 3.65 5.15
CA ASP A 379 -2.66 5.02 4.99
C ASP A 379 -1.59 6.07 4.58
N GLN A 380 -0.31 5.79 4.84
CA GLN A 380 0.80 6.70 4.55
C GLN A 380 1.51 6.36 3.23
N LEU A 381 1.16 5.25 2.59
CA LEU A 381 1.72 4.86 1.31
C LEU A 381 0.91 5.42 0.15
N GLN A 382 1.59 5.54 -0.98
CA GLN A 382 1.02 5.86 -2.29
C GLN A 382 1.14 4.64 -3.22
N PRO A 383 0.30 3.61 -3.04
CA PRO A 383 0.46 2.36 -3.77
C PRO A 383 0.31 2.51 -5.28
N ILE A 384 -0.55 3.39 -5.76
CA ILE A 384 -0.72 3.63 -7.20
C ILE A 384 0.50 4.31 -7.80
N LYS A 385 1.09 5.30 -7.11
CA LYS A 385 2.33 5.94 -7.55
C LYS A 385 3.47 4.91 -7.68
N LYS A 386 3.66 4.07 -6.66
CA LYS A 386 4.66 3.01 -6.71
C LYS A 386 4.37 1.97 -7.80
N LEU A 387 3.11 1.62 -7.99
CA LEU A 387 2.70 0.73 -9.07
C LEU A 387 3.06 1.29 -10.44
N THR A 388 2.79 2.58 -10.69
CA THR A 388 3.16 3.21 -11.97
C THR A 388 4.67 3.24 -12.19
N GLU A 389 5.47 3.40 -11.13
CA GLU A 389 6.93 3.29 -11.23
C GLU A 389 7.41 1.87 -11.59
N ILE A 390 6.74 0.83 -11.06
CA ILE A 390 7.00 -0.58 -11.44
C ILE A 390 6.63 -0.79 -12.91
N LEU A 391 5.46 -0.32 -13.34
CA LEU A 391 5.01 -0.44 -14.73
C LEU A 391 5.96 0.26 -15.72
N ASP A 392 6.50 1.42 -15.35
CA ASP A 392 7.49 2.13 -16.16
C ASP A 392 8.82 1.37 -16.25
N ALA A 393 9.31 0.84 -15.12
CA ALA A 393 10.56 0.09 -15.07
C ALA A 393 10.50 -1.21 -15.90
N GLN A 394 9.30 -1.79 -16.06
CA GLN A 394 9.09 -3.03 -16.78
C GLN A 394 8.62 -2.83 -18.23
N GLN A 395 8.37 -1.58 -18.65
CA GLN A 395 7.91 -1.29 -20.00
C GLN A 395 8.96 -1.67 -21.05
N GLY A 396 8.55 -2.40 -22.09
CA GLY A 396 9.43 -2.82 -23.18
C GLY A 396 10.41 -3.95 -22.82
N GLN A 397 10.35 -4.48 -21.61
CA GLN A 397 11.12 -5.68 -21.25
C GLN A 397 10.51 -6.92 -21.92
N PRO A 398 11.34 -7.86 -22.47
CA PRO A 398 10.85 -9.02 -23.17
C PRO A 398 10.07 -10.01 -22.29
N ASN A 399 10.28 -9.95 -20.97
CA ASN A 399 9.58 -10.75 -19.98
C ASN A 399 9.14 -9.82 -18.84
N HIS A 400 7.91 -9.35 -18.91
CA HIS A 400 7.32 -8.61 -17.79
C HIS A 400 7.23 -9.50 -16.57
N ALA A 401 7.77 -9.03 -15.45
CA ALA A 401 7.75 -9.77 -14.21
C ALA A 401 6.40 -9.64 -13.50
N LEU A 402 5.75 -8.48 -13.55
CA LEU A 402 4.53 -8.18 -12.80
C LEU A 402 3.35 -9.05 -13.27
N ARG A 403 2.77 -9.82 -12.35
CA ARG A 403 1.64 -10.74 -12.60
C ARG A 403 0.46 -10.44 -11.69
N TYR A 404 0.71 -10.16 -10.43
CA TYR A 404 -0.31 -10.02 -9.41
C TYR A 404 -0.29 -8.62 -8.83
N VAL A 405 -1.41 -7.91 -8.93
CA VAL A 405 -1.56 -6.55 -8.43
C VAL A 405 -2.80 -6.45 -7.54
N ARG A 406 -2.63 -5.96 -6.32
CA ARG A 406 -3.74 -5.64 -5.43
C ARG A 406 -3.41 -4.36 -4.64
N CYS A 407 -4.16 -3.30 -4.90
CA CYS A 407 -4.07 -2.04 -4.17
C CYS A 407 -5.46 -1.71 -3.59
N VAL A 408 -5.59 -1.72 -2.26
CA VAL A 408 -6.88 -1.57 -1.58
C VAL A 408 -6.79 -0.55 -0.45
N GLY A 409 -7.81 0.31 -0.36
CA GLY A 409 -7.93 1.29 0.71
C GLY A 409 -7.06 2.53 0.55
N PHE A 410 -6.55 2.79 -0.65
CA PHE A 410 -5.72 3.97 -0.92
C PHE A 410 -6.57 5.23 -1.17
N ASN A 411 -5.95 6.39 -0.91
CA ASN A 411 -6.50 7.70 -1.24
C ASN A 411 -5.33 8.59 -1.66
N GLU A 412 -5.08 8.65 -2.97
CA GLU A 412 -3.90 9.29 -3.54
C GLU A 412 -4.27 10.52 -4.37
N THR A 413 -3.37 11.51 -4.36
CA THR A 413 -3.49 12.72 -5.16
C THR A 413 -2.39 12.77 -6.19
N PHE A 414 -2.76 13.03 -7.44
CA PHE A 414 -1.86 13.23 -8.58
C PHE A 414 -2.10 14.60 -9.19
N SER A 415 -1.08 15.11 -9.89
CA SER A 415 -1.22 16.36 -10.63
C SER A 415 -2.24 16.21 -11.77
N ASP A 416 -2.17 15.09 -12.48
CA ASP A 416 -2.94 14.82 -13.69
C ASP A 416 -3.29 13.32 -13.83
N GLY A 417 -4.06 13.02 -14.88
CA GLY A 417 -4.53 11.67 -15.19
C GLY A 417 -3.59 10.83 -16.07
N THR A 418 -2.36 11.24 -16.30
CA THR A 418 -1.43 10.50 -17.17
C THR A 418 -1.10 9.09 -16.67
N MET A 419 -1.22 8.85 -15.35
CA MET A 419 -1.05 7.52 -14.77
C MET A 419 -2.12 6.53 -15.27
N PHE A 420 -3.27 6.98 -15.75
CA PHE A 420 -4.32 6.06 -16.24
C PHE A 420 -3.88 5.29 -17.46
N ASP A 421 -3.12 5.92 -18.36
CA ASP A 421 -2.58 5.24 -19.54
C ASP A 421 -1.62 4.10 -19.15
N LYS A 422 -0.97 4.21 -17.98
CA LYS A 422 -0.15 3.16 -17.43
C LYS A 422 -1.00 2.06 -16.79
N LEU A 423 -2.03 2.42 -16.04
CA LEU A 423 -2.93 1.47 -15.39
C LEU A 423 -3.79 0.69 -16.40
N VAL A 424 -4.17 1.30 -17.52
CA VAL A 424 -4.88 0.61 -18.62
C VAL A 424 -4.05 -0.56 -19.16
N ARG A 425 -2.71 -0.42 -19.20
CA ARG A 425 -1.84 -1.52 -19.65
C ARG A 425 -1.97 -2.79 -18.82
N LEU A 426 -2.48 -2.73 -17.59
CA LEU A 426 -2.75 -3.90 -16.76
C LEU A 426 -3.87 -4.79 -17.32
N VAL A 427 -4.74 -4.25 -18.18
CA VAL A 427 -5.95 -4.92 -18.66
C VAL A 427 -6.09 -4.98 -20.17
N ASP A 428 -5.41 -4.15 -20.93
CA ASP A 428 -5.53 -4.06 -22.39
C ASP A 428 -4.67 -5.10 -23.15
N GLY A 429 -3.94 -5.94 -22.44
CA GLY A 429 -3.08 -6.96 -23.01
C GLY A 429 -1.74 -6.44 -23.55
N THR A 430 -1.46 -5.14 -23.48
CA THR A 430 -0.15 -4.61 -23.86
C THR A 430 0.91 -4.95 -22.81
N TYR A 431 0.48 -5.26 -21.61
CA TYR A 431 1.33 -5.70 -20.51
C TYR A 431 1.32 -7.23 -20.43
N GLN A 432 2.24 -7.87 -21.16
CA GLN A 432 2.35 -9.33 -21.17
C GLN A 432 2.87 -9.84 -19.82
N GLY A 433 2.20 -10.80 -19.23
CA GLY A 433 2.63 -11.42 -17.97
C GLY A 433 1.67 -11.18 -16.81
N ILE A 434 0.60 -10.42 -17.01
CA ILE A 434 -0.54 -10.48 -16.10
C ILE A 434 -1.25 -11.79 -16.39
N ASP A 435 -1.25 -12.66 -15.39
CA ASP A 435 -1.95 -13.92 -15.48
C ASP A 435 -3.45 -13.65 -15.59
N ALA A 436 -4.04 -13.99 -16.73
CA ALA A 436 -5.49 -13.93 -16.91
C ALA A 436 -6.23 -14.89 -15.95
N GLU A 437 -5.50 -15.84 -15.38
CA GLU A 437 -5.98 -16.78 -14.36
C GLU A 437 -5.65 -16.32 -12.94
N GLY A 438 -5.03 -15.15 -12.75
CA GLY A 438 -4.54 -14.62 -11.48
C GLY A 438 -5.52 -14.71 -10.34
N GLN A 439 -5.62 -15.89 -9.77
CA GLN A 439 -6.50 -16.18 -8.65
C GLN A 439 -5.68 -16.21 -7.37
N TYR A 440 -5.84 -15.17 -6.56
CA TYR A 440 -5.60 -15.29 -5.13
C TYR A 440 -6.98 -15.41 -4.45
N GLY A 441 -7.36 -16.62 -4.14
CA GLY A 441 -8.69 -16.91 -3.62
C GLY A 441 -9.78 -16.71 -4.69
N ASN A 442 -10.87 -16.03 -4.34
CA ASN A 442 -11.99 -15.76 -5.24
C ASN A 442 -11.89 -14.41 -5.97
N ASP A 443 -10.78 -13.68 -5.82
CA ASP A 443 -10.59 -12.37 -6.44
C ASP A 443 -9.87 -12.51 -7.77
N GLN A 444 -10.40 -11.89 -8.82
CA GLN A 444 -9.70 -11.71 -10.08
C GLN A 444 -8.69 -10.58 -9.95
N TYR A 445 -7.49 -10.77 -10.48
CA TYR A 445 -6.46 -9.74 -10.53
C TYR A 445 -6.39 -9.12 -11.92
N PRO A 446 -5.97 -7.84 -12.01
CA PRO A 446 -5.60 -6.91 -10.92
C PRO A 446 -6.80 -6.33 -10.15
N VAL A 447 -6.57 -5.96 -8.90
CA VAL A 447 -7.58 -5.33 -8.02
C VAL A 447 -7.14 -3.92 -7.64
N LEU A 448 -7.92 -2.91 -8.02
CA LEU A 448 -7.75 -1.54 -7.57
C LEU A 448 -9.04 -1.07 -6.87
N ASP A 449 -8.95 -0.82 -5.57
CA ASP A 449 -10.08 -0.39 -4.74
C ASP A 449 -9.65 0.79 -3.86
N GLY A 450 -9.98 2.01 -4.26
CA GLY A 450 -9.57 3.22 -3.55
C GLY A 450 -9.99 4.49 -4.27
N ILE A 451 -9.37 5.60 -3.88
CA ILE A 451 -9.69 6.94 -4.38
C ILE A 451 -8.45 7.55 -5.01
N ILE A 452 -8.59 8.04 -6.25
CA ILE A 452 -7.62 8.89 -6.93
C ILE A 452 -8.19 10.29 -7.03
N ASN A 453 -7.44 11.28 -6.55
CA ASN A 453 -7.77 12.69 -6.69
C ASN A 453 -6.83 13.30 -7.73
N LEU A 454 -7.38 14.05 -8.67
CA LEU A 454 -6.60 14.78 -9.67
C LEU A 454 -6.75 16.28 -9.43
N THR A 455 -5.61 16.97 -9.32
CA THR A 455 -5.62 18.43 -9.10
C THR A 455 -5.81 19.22 -10.37
N THR A 456 -5.49 18.63 -11.54
CA THR A 456 -5.72 19.23 -12.85
C THR A 456 -6.79 18.46 -13.60
N GLY A 457 -6.48 17.57 -14.51
CA GLY A 457 -7.45 16.88 -15.32
C GLY A 457 -7.05 15.47 -15.74
N ALA A 458 -7.89 14.80 -16.51
CA ALA A 458 -7.64 13.50 -17.10
C ALA A 458 -8.34 13.34 -18.46
N TYR A 459 -7.83 12.41 -19.26
CA TYR A 459 -8.50 11.99 -20.49
C TYR A 459 -9.65 11.02 -20.19
N ARG A 460 -10.81 11.29 -20.73
CA ARG A 460 -12.04 10.51 -20.48
C ARG A 460 -11.95 9.07 -20.94
N ASP A 461 -11.38 8.84 -22.10
CA ASP A 461 -11.22 7.52 -22.71
C ASP A 461 -10.37 6.58 -21.84
N SER A 462 -9.27 7.07 -21.28
CA SER A 462 -8.43 6.28 -20.35
C SER A 462 -9.20 5.92 -19.08
N TYR A 463 -9.99 6.87 -18.57
CA TYR A 463 -10.83 6.61 -17.41
C TYR A 463 -11.91 5.56 -17.70
N ASP A 464 -12.65 5.70 -18.81
CA ASP A 464 -13.73 4.78 -19.16
C ASP A 464 -13.18 3.36 -19.36
N ALA A 465 -12.01 3.21 -19.97
CA ALA A 465 -11.33 1.92 -20.10
C ALA A 465 -10.99 1.29 -18.73
N LEU A 466 -10.57 2.10 -17.76
CA LEU A 466 -10.30 1.61 -16.41
C LEU A 466 -11.56 1.21 -15.67
N MET A 467 -12.62 1.99 -15.75
CA MET A 467 -13.84 1.77 -14.97
C MET A 467 -14.60 0.50 -15.35
N VAL A 468 -14.43 0.01 -16.57
CA VAL A 468 -14.95 -1.29 -16.98
C VAL A 468 -14.33 -2.43 -16.16
N HIS A 469 -13.05 -2.32 -15.81
CA HIS A 469 -12.29 -3.35 -15.10
C HIS A 469 -12.22 -3.11 -13.59
N TYR A 470 -12.25 -1.85 -13.15
CA TYR A 470 -12.07 -1.46 -11.75
C TYR A 470 -13.25 -0.68 -11.18
N PRO A 471 -14.45 -1.28 -11.07
CA PRO A 471 -15.67 -0.55 -10.67
C PRO A 471 -15.62 -0.01 -9.23
N LYS A 472 -14.67 -0.46 -8.40
CA LYS A 472 -14.46 0.04 -7.04
C LYS A 472 -13.51 1.23 -6.96
N LEU A 473 -12.82 1.55 -8.07
CA LEU A 473 -11.98 2.73 -8.15
C LEU A 473 -12.85 3.98 -8.19
N LYS A 474 -12.59 4.91 -7.29
CA LYS A 474 -13.29 6.20 -7.23
C LYS A 474 -12.36 7.30 -7.70
N LEU A 475 -12.91 8.23 -8.46
CA LEU A 475 -12.15 9.31 -9.05
C LEU A 475 -12.76 10.66 -8.72
N ASN A 476 -11.93 11.57 -8.20
CA ASN A 476 -12.26 12.98 -8.03
C ASN A 476 -11.43 13.79 -9.04
N ILE A 477 -12.08 14.26 -10.12
CA ILE A 477 -11.42 14.95 -11.22
C ILE A 477 -11.91 16.37 -11.28
N ALA A 478 -10.98 17.32 -11.46
CA ALA A 478 -11.32 18.74 -11.62
C ALA A 478 -11.95 19.01 -12.98
N LYS A 479 -11.40 18.41 -14.05
CA LYS A 479 -11.87 18.61 -15.43
C LYS A 479 -11.47 17.43 -16.33
N TRP A 480 -12.12 17.33 -17.52
CA TRP A 480 -11.82 16.34 -18.52
C TRP A 480 -11.02 16.97 -19.67
N TRP A 481 -9.84 16.43 -19.98
CA TRP A 481 -9.04 16.82 -21.12
C TRP A 481 -9.50 16.11 -22.40
N ILE A 482 -9.31 16.80 -23.50
CA ILE A 482 -9.53 16.28 -24.85
C ILE A 482 -8.26 15.58 -25.32
N ARG A 483 -8.37 14.28 -25.64
CA ARG A 483 -7.28 13.57 -26.31
C ARG A 483 -7.36 13.85 -27.80
N PHE A 484 -6.51 14.73 -28.26
CA PHE A 484 -6.45 15.10 -29.68
C PHE A 484 -5.80 13.97 -30.50
N GLU A 485 -6.43 13.64 -31.65
CA GLU A 485 -5.85 12.74 -32.65
C GLU A 485 -4.69 13.41 -33.40
N ASP A 486 -4.84 14.72 -33.67
CA ASP A 486 -3.87 15.49 -34.42
C ASP A 486 -3.03 16.38 -33.48
N PRO A 487 -1.69 16.17 -33.41
CA PRO A 487 -0.81 16.95 -32.53
C PRO A 487 -0.78 18.44 -32.87
N GLU A 488 -0.95 18.80 -34.16
CA GLU A 488 -0.96 20.21 -34.59
C GLU A 488 -2.25 20.91 -34.18
N VAL A 489 -3.39 20.19 -34.25
CA VAL A 489 -4.66 20.66 -33.71
C VAL A 489 -4.55 20.89 -32.21
N LYS A 490 -3.98 19.92 -31.46
CA LYS A 490 -3.72 20.08 -30.03
C LYS A 490 -2.92 21.36 -29.75
N ARG A 491 -1.77 21.51 -30.42
CA ARG A 491 -0.91 22.68 -30.24
C ARG A 491 -1.65 24.00 -30.46
N ILE A 492 -2.41 24.09 -31.55
CA ILE A 492 -3.18 25.30 -31.86
C ILE A 492 -4.28 25.55 -30.84
N CYS A 493 -4.97 24.50 -30.41
CA CYS A 493 -6.06 24.60 -29.43
C CYS A 493 -5.54 25.05 -28.07
N VAL A 494 -4.47 24.46 -27.58
CA VAL A 494 -3.80 24.85 -26.32
C VAL A 494 -3.31 26.31 -26.41
N GLU A 495 -2.61 26.68 -27.48
CA GLU A 495 -2.08 28.04 -27.65
C GLU A 495 -3.17 29.12 -27.62
N ASN A 496 -4.39 28.81 -28.07
CA ASN A 496 -5.45 29.79 -28.22
C ASN A 496 -6.55 29.74 -27.16
N TRP A 497 -6.80 28.59 -26.53
CA TRP A 497 -8.00 28.37 -25.71
C TRP A 497 -7.75 27.68 -24.37
N ASP A 498 -6.56 27.20 -24.08
CA ASP A 498 -6.13 26.81 -22.73
C ASP A 498 -6.07 28.08 -21.86
N LYS A 499 -7.03 28.22 -20.95
CA LYS A 499 -7.20 29.42 -20.14
C LYS A 499 -6.44 29.36 -18.83
N ASP A 500 -6.26 28.17 -18.29
CA ASP A 500 -5.58 27.98 -17.02
C ASP A 500 -4.07 27.66 -17.17
N GLY A 501 -3.61 27.41 -18.40
CA GLY A 501 -2.21 27.25 -18.73
C GLY A 501 -1.61 25.92 -18.32
N ASP A 502 -2.45 24.87 -18.21
CA ASP A 502 -1.98 23.53 -17.83
C ASP A 502 -1.35 22.74 -19.00
N GLY A 503 -1.43 23.26 -20.21
CA GLY A 503 -0.85 22.66 -21.42
C GLY A 503 -1.75 21.64 -22.09
N GLU A 504 -2.97 21.49 -21.64
CA GLU A 504 -4.03 20.69 -22.22
C GLU A 504 -5.25 21.56 -22.56
N LEU A 505 -6.21 21.02 -23.30
CA LEU A 505 -7.52 21.65 -23.47
C LEU A 505 -8.58 20.76 -22.85
N SER A 506 -9.33 21.30 -21.90
CA SER A 506 -10.47 20.61 -21.30
C SER A 506 -11.73 20.73 -22.15
N THR A 507 -12.68 19.82 -21.92
CA THR A 507 -14.03 19.89 -22.52
C THR A 507 -14.76 21.16 -22.11
N GLU A 508 -14.52 21.64 -20.88
CA GLU A 508 -15.09 22.87 -20.34
C GLU A 508 -14.53 24.10 -21.06
N GLU A 509 -13.23 24.12 -21.35
CA GLU A 509 -12.61 25.20 -22.12
C GLU A 509 -13.05 25.19 -23.57
N ALA A 510 -13.08 24.02 -24.22
CA ALA A 510 -13.60 23.86 -25.58
C ALA A 510 -15.04 24.34 -25.69
N ALA A 511 -15.86 24.06 -24.66
CA ALA A 511 -17.24 24.52 -24.60
C ALA A 511 -17.38 26.06 -24.49
N THR A 512 -16.34 26.79 -24.10
CA THR A 512 -16.36 28.26 -24.09
C THR A 512 -16.03 28.87 -25.43
N VAL A 513 -15.56 28.07 -26.39
CA VAL A 513 -15.19 28.55 -27.73
C VAL A 513 -16.41 28.71 -28.60
N SER A 514 -16.75 29.93 -28.94
CA SER A 514 -17.88 30.25 -29.84
C SER A 514 -17.46 30.40 -31.30
N SER A 515 -16.18 30.57 -31.59
CA SER A 515 -15.65 30.69 -32.93
C SER A 515 -14.21 30.25 -33.02
N ILE A 516 -13.88 29.44 -34.01
CA ILE A 516 -12.51 29.01 -34.31
C ILE A 516 -11.80 29.98 -35.27
N GLY A 517 -12.53 30.86 -35.93
CA GLY A 517 -11.98 31.84 -36.90
C GLY A 517 -11.12 31.18 -37.96
N THR A 518 -9.89 31.73 -38.14
CA THR A 518 -8.88 31.19 -39.07
C THR A 518 -7.83 30.34 -38.37
N LYS A 519 -7.96 30.07 -37.08
CA LYS A 519 -6.89 29.44 -36.27
C LYS A 519 -6.54 28.03 -36.75
N LEU A 520 -7.53 27.28 -37.23
CA LEU A 520 -7.34 25.94 -37.78
C LEU A 520 -7.09 25.90 -39.28
N HIS A 521 -6.59 26.99 -39.88
CA HIS A 521 -6.09 27.00 -41.25
C HIS A 521 -4.59 26.75 -41.25
N ASN A 522 -4.19 25.49 -41.39
CA ASN A 522 -2.78 25.09 -41.29
C ASN A 522 -2.51 23.80 -42.08
N ASP A 523 -1.50 23.83 -42.92
CA ASP A 523 -1.08 22.73 -43.80
C ASP A 523 -0.61 21.48 -43.07
N ASN A 524 -0.23 21.58 -41.81
CA ASN A 524 0.22 20.43 -41.00
C ASN A 524 -0.94 19.63 -40.38
N ILE A 525 -2.15 20.16 -40.44
CA ILE A 525 -3.33 19.47 -39.92
C ILE A 525 -3.73 18.35 -40.89
N VAL A 526 -3.90 17.15 -40.33
CA VAL A 526 -4.36 15.96 -41.05
C VAL A 526 -5.78 15.57 -40.65
N SER A 527 -6.14 15.77 -39.37
CA SER A 527 -7.46 15.42 -38.83
C SER A 527 -8.02 16.54 -38.00
N LEU A 528 -9.31 16.85 -38.26
CA LEU A 528 -10.12 17.75 -37.46
C LEU A 528 -11.29 17.00 -36.81
N ARG A 529 -11.12 15.71 -36.48
CA ARG A 529 -12.15 14.93 -35.78
C ARG A 529 -12.43 15.48 -34.39
N ASP A 530 -11.46 16.09 -33.76
CA ASP A 530 -11.58 16.59 -32.39
C ASP A 530 -12.43 17.87 -32.30
N LEU A 531 -12.86 18.44 -33.44
CA LEU A 531 -13.83 19.52 -33.42
C LEU A 531 -15.16 19.13 -32.79
N ARG A 532 -15.54 17.86 -32.77
CA ARG A 532 -16.73 17.32 -32.09
C ARG A 532 -16.84 17.74 -30.62
N PHE A 533 -15.71 18.07 -29.96
CA PHE A 533 -15.71 18.55 -28.57
C PHE A 533 -16.05 20.04 -28.42
N PHE A 534 -16.11 20.80 -29.53
CA PHE A 534 -16.42 22.23 -29.53
C PHE A 534 -17.90 22.47 -29.72
N ASN A 535 -18.70 22.16 -28.72
CA ASN A 535 -20.15 22.12 -28.78
C ASN A 535 -20.87 23.48 -28.73
N HIS A 536 -20.12 24.60 -28.77
CA HIS A 536 -20.68 25.96 -28.82
C HIS A 536 -20.23 26.77 -30.05
N ILE A 537 -19.43 26.19 -30.95
CA ILE A 537 -19.14 26.87 -32.21
C ILE A 537 -20.37 26.85 -33.12
N ILE A 538 -20.77 28.02 -33.57
CA ILE A 538 -21.95 28.19 -34.44
C ILE A 538 -21.54 28.17 -35.91
N THR A 539 -20.28 28.61 -36.21
CA THR A 539 -19.78 28.74 -37.56
C THR A 539 -18.50 27.93 -37.74
N LEU A 540 -18.40 27.22 -38.86
CA LEU A 540 -17.21 26.42 -39.18
C LEU A 540 -16.16 27.29 -39.88
N GLY A 541 -15.23 27.85 -39.12
CA GLY A 541 -14.16 28.70 -39.63
C GLY A 541 -14.60 30.14 -39.94
N ALA A 542 -13.91 30.81 -40.88
CA ALA A 542 -14.14 32.19 -41.29
C ALA A 542 -14.41 32.29 -42.80
N ALA A 543 -15.12 33.32 -43.19
CA ALA A 543 -15.38 33.57 -44.62
C ALA A 543 -14.10 33.83 -45.40
N GLY A 544 -13.94 33.14 -46.50
CA GLY A 544 -12.74 33.24 -47.37
C GLY A 544 -11.56 32.38 -46.94
N SER A 545 -11.72 31.59 -45.87
CA SER A 545 -10.67 30.68 -45.35
C SER A 545 -11.20 29.25 -45.34
N VAL A 546 -10.47 28.35 -45.97
CA VAL A 546 -10.74 26.90 -45.92
C VAL A 546 -10.30 26.38 -44.56
N ILE A 547 -11.13 25.54 -43.92
CA ILE A 547 -10.73 24.89 -42.68
C ILE A 547 -9.65 23.83 -42.94
N GLY A 548 -8.65 23.70 -42.05
CA GLY A 548 -7.48 22.84 -42.26
C GLY A 548 -6.53 23.38 -43.33
N GLY A 549 -5.77 22.52 -43.95
CA GLY A 549 -4.83 22.85 -45.01
C GLY A 549 -4.74 21.74 -46.05
N LYS A 550 -3.72 21.73 -46.88
CA LYS A 550 -3.53 20.82 -48.01
C LYS A 550 -3.42 19.33 -47.63
N ASN A 551 -3.12 19.01 -46.39
CA ASN A 551 -2.95 17.65 -45.88
C ASN A 551 -4.19 17.14 -45.12
N LEU A 552 -5.23 17.95 -44.99
CA LEU A 552 -6.43 17.59 -44.25
C LEU A 552 -7.14 16.39 -44.90
N ALA A 553 -7.37 15.33 -44.14
CA ALA A 553 -8.06 14.13 -44.61
C ALA A 553 -9.53 14.04 -44.13
N ILE A 554 -9.82 14.59 -42.95
CA ILE A 554 -11.10 14.43 -42.31
C ILE A 554 -11.47 15.64 -41.42
N VAL A 555 -12.74 16.01 -41.45
CA VAL A 555 -13.38 17.03 -40.59
C VAL A 555 -14.62 16.43 -39.94
N ASP A 556 -14.69 16.55 -38.62
CA ASP A 556 -15.86 16.18 -37.82
C ASP A 556 -16.58 17.48 -37.40
N VAL A 557 -17.73 17.74 -37.98
CA VAL A 557 -18.47 18.99 -37.79
C VAL A 557 -19.41 18.87 -36.60
N PRO A 558 -19.20 19.65 -35.53
CA PRO A 558 -20.07 19.58 -34.35
C PRO A 558 -21.53 19.87 -34.67
N GLU A 559 -22.41 19.25 -33.89
CA GLU A 559 -23.86 19.44 -33.99
C GLU A 559 -24.28 20.92 -33.83
N SER A 560 -23.51 21.70 -33.06
CA SER A 560 -23.76 23.14 -32.80
C SER A 560 -23.55 24.04 -34.00
N VAL A 561 -22.87 23.55 -35.05
CA VAL A 561 -22.63 24.35 -36.26
C VAL A 561 -23.88 24.50 -37.08
N THR A 562 -24.40 25.72 -37.14
CA THR A 562 -25.61 26.07 -37.91
C THR A 562 -25.36 26.90 -39.17
N TYR A 563 -24.09 27.34 -39.35
CA TYR A 563 -23.69 28.14 -40.47
C TYR A 563 -22.31 27.78 -41.03
N LEU A 564 -22.22 27.59 -42.33
CA LEU A 564 -20.99 27.39 -43.10
C LEU A 564 -20.57 28.69 -43.77
N PRO A 565 -19.48 29.33 -43.32
CA PRO A 565 -18.95 30.52 -43.97
C PRO A 565 -18.48 30.24 -45.41
N ARG A 566 -18.45 31.28 -46.23
CA ARG A 566 -18.02 31.19 -47.62
C ARG A 566 -16.59 30.60 -47.71
N PHE A 567 -16.45 29.52 -48.50
CA PHE A 567 -15.23 28.74 -48.74
C PHE A 567 -14.69 27.96 -47.54
N SER A 568 -15.40 27.86 -46.43
CA SER A 568 -14.94 27.08 -45.28
C SER A 568 -14.66 25.59 -45.60
N LEU A 569 -15.45 25.01 -46.52
CA LEU A 569 -15.27 23.65 -47.07
C LEU A 569 -14.69 23.63 -48.49
N GLY A 570 -14.01 24.71 -48.92
CA GLY A 570 -13.44 24.84 -50.26
C GLY A 570 -12.13 24.10 -50.44
N PHE A 571 -12.11 22.82 -50.25
CA PHE A 571 -10.93 21.95 -50.37
C PHE A 571 -10.44 21.90 -51.83
N ASP A 572 -9.14 21.70 -52.01
CA ASP A 572 -8.51 21.45 -53.32
C ASP A 572 -8.12 19.97 -53.50
N HIS A 573 -8.45 19.13 -52.54
CA HIS A 573 -8.20 17.70 -52.51
C HIS A 573 -9.36 16.94 -51.84
N SER A 574 -9.28 15.60 -51.80
CA SER A 574 -10.32 14.75 -51.22
C SER A 574 -10.33 14.81 -49.71
N VAL A 575 -11.46 15.14 -49.10
CA VAL A 575 -11.65 15.24 -47.65
C VAL A 575 -12.95 14.52 -47.25
N ILE A 576 -12.92 13.81 -46.14
CA ILE A 576 -14.12 13.27 -45.51
C ILE A 576 -14.69 14.33 -44.55
N VAL A 577 -15.98 14.65 -44.68
CA VAL A 577 -16.68 15.58 -43.80
C VAL A 577 -17.83 14.84 -43.12
N ILE A 578 -17.84 14.84 -41.80
CA ILE A 578 -18.85 14.18 -40.97
C ILE A 578 -19.69 15.25 -40.31
N PHE A 579 -21.02 15.21 -40.53
CA PHE A 579 -21.97 16.10 -39.87
C PHE A 579 -22.78 15.33 -38.84
N HIS A 580 -22.89 15.87 -37.64
CA HIS A 580 -23.67 15.27 -36.55
C HIS A 580 -25.05 15.89 -36.39
N SER A 581 -25.28 17.09 -36.91
CA SER A 581 -26.58 17.73 -36.84
C SER A 581 -27.59 17.05 -37.76
N VAL A 582 -28.80 16.81 -37.26
CA VAL A 582 -29.93 16.33 -38.06
C VAL A 582 -30.45 17.42 -39.00
N THR A 583 -30.18 18.69 -38.71
CA THR A 583 -30.55 19.83 -39.55
C THR A 583 -29.32 20.34 -40.31
N PRO A 584 -29.34 20.39 -41.63
CA PRO A 584 -28.23 20.91 -42.43
C PRO A 584 -27.86 22.33 -42.02
N PRO A 585 -26.56 22.66 -41.81
CA PRO A 585 -26.15 24.03 -41.61
C PRO A 585 -26.50 24.91 -42.80
N SER A 586 -26.94 26.13 -42.51
CA SER A 586 -27.23 27.12 -43.57
C SER A 586 -25.90 27.64 -44.16
N TYR A 587 -25.95 28.03 -45.40
CA TYR A 587 -24.87 28.75 -46.07
C TYR A 587 -25.42 29.86 -46.96
N ASN A 588 -24.71 31.00 -47.01
CA ASN A 588 -25.11 32.12 -47.88
C ASN A 588 -23.90 32.57 -48.70
N TRP A 589 -23.80 32.02 -49.90
CA TRP A 589 -22.71 32.32 -50.80
C TRP A 589 -23.25 33.11 -51.99
N SER A 590 -23.46 34.41 -51.81
CA SER A 590 -23.80 35.30 -52.91
C SER A 590 -22.53 35.75 -53.67
N PHE A 591 -22.51 35.54 -54.97
CA PHE A 591 -21.43 35.99 -55.83
C PHE A 591 -21.92 37.15 -56.67
N SER A 592 -21.15 38.22 -56.72
CA SER A 592 -21.43 39.41 -57.56
C SER A 592 -20.89 39.29 -59.00
N SER A 593 -20.23 38.19 -59.38
CA SER A 593 -19.73 37.97 -60.72
C SER A 593 -19.94 36.55 -61.23
N SER A 594 -20.26 36.43 -62.52
CA SER A 594 -20.53 35.20 -63.26
C SER A 594 -19.31 34.29 -63.52
N THR A 595 -18.17 34.57 -62.97
CA THR A 595 -16.89 33.93 -63.33
C THR A 595 -16.37 32.92 -62.27
N TYR A 596 -17.06 32.73 -61.14
CA TYR A 596 -16.64 31.73 -60.15
C TYR A 596 -17.46 30.46 -60.31
N HIS A 597 -16.80 29.37 -60.81
CA HIS A 597 -17.39 28.06 -60.93
C HIS A 597 -17.50 27.39 -59.56
N TYR A 598 -18.61 26.75 -59.37
CA TYR A 598 -19.02 26.04 -58.12
C TYR A 598 -18.24 24.76 -57.84
N ASP A 599 -17.46 24.33 -58.83
CA ASP A 599 -16.70 23.08 -58.77
C ASP A 599 -15.54 23.10 -57.75
N ARG A 600 -15.39 24.20 -57.01
CA ARG A 600 -14.27 24.35 -56.04
C ARG A 600 -14.67 24.18 -54.58
N CYS A 601 -15.95 23.95 -54.27
CA CYS A 601 -16.36 23.79 -52.89
C CYS A 601 -16.13 22.38 -52.37
N THR A 602 -16.16 21.39 -53.26
CA THR A 602 -15.96 19.98 -52.95
C THR A 602 -15.35 19.27 -54.15
N PRO A 603 -14.05 19.06 -54.23
CA PRO A 603 -13.42 18.37 -55.35
C PRO A 603 -13.84 16.90 -55.43
N ALA A 604 -13.62 16.29 -56.60
CA ALA A 604 -13.88 14.89 -56.81
C ALA A 604 -13.17 14.05 -55.76
N GLY A 605 -13.91 13.16 -55.10
CA GLY A 605 -13.40 12.30 -54.02
C GLY A 605 -13.74 12.73 -52.61
N CYS A 606 -14.28 13.92 -52.38
CA CYS A 606 -14.87 14.26 -51.09
C CYS A 606 -16.08 13.39 -50.79
N LYS A 607 -16.28 13.07 -49.49
CA LYS A 607 -17.47 12.37 -49.01
C LYS A 607 -18.03 13.10 -47.81
N PHE A 608 -19.31 13.31 -47.80
CA PHE A 608 -20.06 13.89 -46.69
C PHE A 608 -20.89 12.79 -46.04
N TYR A 609 -20.64 12.51 -44.77
CA TYR A 609 -21.45 11.60 -43.99
C TYR A 609 -22.37 12.39 -43.09
N VAL A 610 -23.67 12.07 -43.14
CA VAL A 610 -24.73 12.78 -42.42
C VAL A 610 -25.60 11.78 -41.66
N PRO A 611 -26.38 12.19 -40.62
CA PRO A 611 -27.30 11.29 -39.95
C PRO A 611 -28.21 10.59 -40.93
N ASP A 612 -28.45 9.30 -40.76
CA ASP A 612 -29.19 8.44 -41.70
C ASP A 612 -30.57 8.99 -42.01
N GLU A 613 -31.28 9.52 -41.01
CA GLU A 613 -32.60 10.11 -41.11
C GLU A 613 -32.62 11.45 -41.83
N SER A 614 -31.49 12.10 -42.04
CA SER A 614 -31.39 13.45 -42.58
C SER A 614 -30.75 13.52 -43.98
N VAL A 615 -30.46 12.38 -44.61
CA VAL A 615 -29.79 12.32 -45.92
C VAL A 615 -30.52 13.15 -46.97
N ASP A 616 -31.85 12.99 -47.09
CA ASP A 616 -32.64 13.70 -48.05
C ASP A 616 -32.69 15.23 -47.80
N GLU A 617 -32.70 15.63 -46.52
CA GLU A 617 -32.67 17.04 -46.11
C GLU A 617 -31.32 17.68 -46.47
N TYR A 618 -30.21 16.97 -46.25
CA TYR A 618 -28.86 17.43 -46.62
C TYR A 618 -28.71 17.50 -48.15
N ILE A 619 -29.22 16.53 -48.88
CA ILE A 619 -29.27 16.58 -50.34
C ILE A 619 -30.06 17.81 -50.80
N ALA A 620 -31.27 18.01 -50.29
CA ALA A 620 -32.09 19.15 -50.64
C ALA A 620 -31.42 20.48 -50.31
N ALA A 621 -30.79 20.62 -49.15
CA ALA A 621 -30.13 21.85 -48.71
C ALA A 621 -28.84 22.14 -49.49
N PHE A 622 -27.98 21.14 -49.74
CA PHE A 622 -26.63 21.34 -50.28
C PHE A 622 -26.55 21.25 -51.81
N THR A 623 -27.54 20.65 -52.47
CA THR A 623 -27.54 20.48 -53.94
C THR A 623 -28.52 21.40 -54.64
N SER A 624 -29.39 22.12 -53.91
CA SER A 624 -30.41 22.96 -54.50
C SER A 624 -29.90 24.36 -54.89
N GLY A 625 -30.46 24.89 -55.99
CA GLY A 625 -30.26 26.28 -56.42
C GLY A 625 -28.95 26.52 -57.20
N ARG A 626 -28.78 27.81 -57.59
CA ARG A 626 -27.65 28.27 -58.41
C ARG A 626 -26.29 28.17 -57.69
N TYR A 627 -26.31 27.98 -56.39
CA TYR A 627 -25.14 27.99 -55.49
C TYR A 627 -25.05 26.72 -54.67
N ALA A 628 -25.33 25.59 -55.30
CA ALA A 628 -25.16 24.28 -54.66
C ALA A 628 -23.77 24.11 -54.02
N LEU A 629 -23.73 23.66 -52.80
CA LEU A 629 -22.49 23.42 -52.06
C LEU A 629 -21.76 22.21 -52.62
N THR A 630 -22.50 21.18 -53.00
CA THR A 630 -21.96 19.92 -53.49
C THR A 630 -22.91 19.19 -54.43
N SER A 631 -22.47 18.06 -54.94
CA SER A 631 -23.30 17.06 -55.66
C SER A 631 -23.93 16.08 -54.69
N GLY A 632 -25.18 15.68 -54.95
CA GLY A 632 -25.86 14.68 -54.11
C GLY A 632 -25.13 13.32 -54.02
N SER A 633 -24.29 13.01 -55.03
CA SER A 633 -23.56 11.75 -55.06
C SER A 633 -22.41 11.62 -54.02
N ILE A 634 -22.08 12.70 -53.32
CA ILE A 634 -21.07 12.68 -52.28
C ILE A 634 -21.64 12.68 -50.85
N ILE A 635 -22.97 12.77 -50.73
CA ILE A 635 -23.67 12.74 -49.43
C ILE A 635 -24.10 11.31 -49.16
N HIS A 636 -23.64 10.76 -48.05
CA HIS A 636 -23.82 9.38 -47.64
C HIS A 636 -24.44 9.32 -46.26
N PRO A 637 -25.23 8.29 -45.94
CA PRO A 637 -25.66 8.06 -44.57
C PRO A 637 -24.48 7.69 -43.65
N MET A 638 -24.60 8.06 -42.36
CA MET A 638 -23.58 7.76 -41.36
C MET A 638 -23.32 6.26 -41.21
N SER A 639 -24.34 5.43 -41.43
CA SER A 639 -24.23 3.95 -41.39
C SER A 639 -23.26 3.38 -42.44
N GLU A 640 -22.95 4.12 -43.50
CA GLU A 640 -21.94 3.71 -44.50
C GLU A 640 -20.53 4.17 -44.17
N TYR A 641 -20.34 4.97 -43.10
CA TYR A 641 -19.02 5.41 -42.69
C TYR A 641 -18.23 4.25 -42.08
N GLN A 642 -17.05 4.00 -42.64
CA GLN A 642 -16.06 3.07 -42.10
C GLN A 642 -14.84 3.89 -41.68
N PRO A 643 -14.56 3.98 -40.38
CA PRO A 643 -13.46 4.82 -39.83
C PRO A 643 -12.06 4.31 -40.22
#